data_3adefb81ceafa7905c2cae222eb59802
#
_entry.id   3adefb81ceafa7905c2cae222eb59802
#
_cell.length_a   1.000
_cell.length_b   1.000
_cell.length_c   1.000
_cell.angle_alpha   90.00
_cell.angle_beta   90.00
_cell.angle_gamma   90.00
#
_symmetry.space_group_name_H-M   'P 1'
#
loop_
_entity.id
_entity.type
_entity.pdbx_description
1 polymer ?
#
loop_
_entity_poly.entity_id
_entity_poly.type
_entity_poly.pdbx_seq_one_letter_code
_entity_poly.pdbx_strand_id
1 'polypeptide(L)'
;MKKRTLTAQAAIVFCTAISNAWGAPSNAILTGTVSDPAGRPVAHAKVEVQDASGASIGTSNTDTSGHFSIDGVAPGTYAVVVTAAGFASGSSIATAQSGAPASVSVQLQKSDTLDVQVNAQRLNAARNGLLPETGSSVYRFTQADIDTMPAGANTPLNQVLLQAPGVANDSYGQLHVRGEHANLQYRINGIIIPEPISGFGQSFDTRIIDQMNLLTGALPAQYGYRTAGIVDIRTKSGDMGSGGSIDVFGGSHQTVKTSADVFGSEGPFSYYLSGSLGMNNLGIENPTASANAIHDHTRQGDAFGYLSYLINPLTRVSLLFGATSNQFEIPNTPGLTPNFALNGHSTFDSSQLNETQSELNNFAALALQGTNGGALDYQVAFFTRYTRTKFNPDPIGDLMFNGVASEDFHSNTANGVQVDTTWRINDSHTVRTGVFFQQEHAIFDNNVSVFPADADGNQLSDVPFNIQDSSSKTGYLYSLYAQDEWKLTDRLTLNYGLRYDRMDEYTSASQLSPRVGLVYTLTSSTTLHAGYARYFTPPPFELVSGSTISKFDGTTNQSSVTQNDPVKPERSHYFDLGITQKLGPAVTLGLDAYYKKSTDLLDEGQFGSALIYAPFNYQYGRTYGVEFTANYKQDNLSAYLNLAYSRAQGKNINSAQFNFGADELAYISNNWVYLDHDQRVTASFGAAYDFHQTTFTFDGIVGSGLRSGFANTDRLPVYAQFNLGVIQHFNEPMIGKFDARLVVINAFNRVYELRDGSGIGVGAPQYGPHFAVYAGVTKYF
;
A
#
# COMPACT_ATOMS: atom_id res chain seq x y z
N MET A 1 1.18 -49.56 34.53
CA MET A 1 0.21 -49.55 35.67
C MET A 1 -0.47 -48.23 35.77
N LYS A 2 -1.80 -48.28 35.81
CA LYS A 2 -2.80 -47.25 36.17
C LYS A 2 -2.98 -46.02 35.27
N LYS A 3 -3.98 -46.19 34.40
CA LYS A 3 -4.83 -45.14 33.81
C LYS A 3 -5.52 -44.32 34.90
N ARG A 4 -5.65 -43.02 34.69
CA ARG A 4 -6.72 -42.21 35.30
C ARG A 4 -7.37 -41.34 34.23
N THR A 5 -8.56 -41.71 33.84
CA THR A 5 -9.61 -40.97 33.17
C THR A 5 -10.20 -39.92 34.09
N LEU A 6 -10.36 -38.68 33.65
CA LEU A 6 -11.24 -37.69 34.29
C LEU A 6 -12.35 -37.34 33.32
N THR A 7 -13.53 -37.76 33.67
CA THR A 7 -14.82 -37.37 33.10
C THR A 7 -15.28 -36.07 33.74
N ALA A 8 -15.57 -35.04 32.92
CA ALA A 8 -16.26 -33.85 33.39
C ALA A 8 -17.78 -34.03 33.15
N GLN A 9 -18.56 -34.07 34.22
CA GLN A 9 -20.01 -34.01 34.16
C GLN A 9 -20.51 -32.56 34.11
N ALA A 10 -21.32 -32.28 33.10
CA ALA A 10 -22.10 -31.05 33.04
C ALA A 10 -23.33 -31.15 33.97
N ALA A 11 -23.47 -30.22 34.90
CA ALA A 11 -24.65 -30.10 35.75
C ALA A 11 -25.67 -29.20 35.04
N ILE A 12 -26.83 -29.79 34.71
CA ILE A 12 -28.03 -29.09 34.26
C ILE A 12 -28.79 -28.70 35.55
N VAL A 13 -28.97 -27.40 35.77
CA VAL A 13 -29.87 -26.90 36.83
C VAL A 13 -31.21 -26.55 36.18
N PHE A 14 -32.22 -27.33 36.53
CA PHE A 14 -33.63 -27.03 36.29
C PHE A 14 -34.08 -26.05 37.37
N CYS A 15 -34.53 -24.85 36.99
CA CYS A 15 -35.33 -24.00 37.88
C CYS A 15 -36.79 -24.03 37.41
N THR A 16 -37.62 -24.53 38.27
CA THR A 16 -39.07 -24.65 38.17
C THR A 16 -39.78 -23.30 38.14
N ALA A 17 -40.78 -23.22 37.29
CA ALA A 17 -41.70 -22.11 37.13
C ALA A 17 -42.46 -21.75 38.42
N ILE A 18 -42.53 -20.45 38.68
CA ILE A 18 -43.60 -19.87 39.52
C ILE A 18 -44.43 -19.00 38.58
N SER A 19 -45.65 -19.42 38.37
CA SER A 19 -46.70 -18.69 37.67
C SER A 19 -47.10 -17.46 38.47
N ASN A 20 -46.95 -16.27 37.89
CA ASN A 20 -47.63 -15.08 38.36
C ASN A 20 -48.35 -14.37 37.21
N ALA A 21 -49.62 -14.23 37.41
CA ALA A 21 -50.65 -13.34 36.90
C ALA A 21 -50.34 -12.57 35.60
N TRP A 22 -51.03 -12.88 34.57
CA TRP A 22 -51.17 -12.13 33.33
C TRP A 22 -51.83 -10.76 33.58
N GLY A 23 -51.00 -9.69 33.70
CA GLY A 23 -51.39 -8.36 33.27
C GLY A 23 -51.17 -8.27 31.77
N ALA A 24 -52.17 -7.89 31.00
CA ALA A 24 -52.03 -7.62 29.56
C ALA A 24 -50.87 -6.60 29.36
N PRO A 25 -49.96 -6.83 28.40
CA PRO A 25 -48.89 -5.88 28.13
C PRO A 25 -49.52 -4.54 27.74
N SER A 26 -49.23 -3.48 28.48
CA SER A 26 -49.65 -2.13 28.15
C SER A 26 -48.89 -1.67 26.92
N ASN A 27 -49.58 -1.36 25.82
CA ASN A 27 -49.01 -0.84 24.61
C ASN A 27 -48.23 0.47 24.87
N ALA A 28 -47.15 0.68 24.16
CA ALA A 28 -46.36 1.88 24.22
C ALA A 28 -46.88 2.96 23.25
N ILE A 29 -46.51 4.19 23.50
CA ILE A 29 -46.68 5.30 22.56
C ILE A 29 -45.32 5.52 21.90
N LEU A 30 -45.24 5.47 20.58
CA LEU A 30 -44.07 5.81 19.82
C LEU A 30 -44.16 7.25 19.31
N THR A 31 -43.30 8.12 19.81
CA THR A 31 -43.21 9.51 19.39
C THR A 31 -41.91 9.78 18.66
N GLY A 32 -41.86 10.88 17.91
CA GLY A 32 -40.61 11.26 17.30
C GLY A 32 -40.64 12.61 16.58
N THR A 33 -39.47 12.97 16.02
CA THR A 33 -39.26 14.18 15.24
C THR A 33 -38.69 13.88 13.89
N VAL A 34 -39.13 14.64 12.89
CA VAL A 34 -38.60 14.57 11.53
C VAL A 34 -38.02 15.95 11.16
N SER A 35 -36.76 15.98 10.75
CA SER A 35 -36.04 17.18 10.37
C SER A 35 -35.39 17.06 8.98
N ASP A 36 -35.10 18.21 8.36
CA ASP A 36 -34.27 18.30 7.16
C ASP A 36 -32.76 18.29 7.52
N PRO A 37 -31.82 18.25 6.53
CA PRO A 37 -30.38 18.25 6.79
C PRO A 37 -29.88 19.48 7.59
N ALA A 38 -30.62 20.61 7.55
CA ALA A 38 -30.31 21.79 8.31
C ALA A 38 -30.94 21.80 9.72
N GLY A 39 -31.56 20.69 10.15
CA GLY A 39 -32.23 20.56 11.44
C GLY A 39 -33.60 21.22 11.51
N ARG A 40 -34.17 21.73 10.40
CA ARG A 40 -35.49 22.35 10.38
C ARG A 40 -36.58 21.27 10.37
N PRO A 41 -37.72 21.49 11.05
CA PRO A 41 -38.80 20.51 11.10
C PRO A 41 -39.43 20.28 9.70
N VAL A 42 -39.74 19.04 9.39
CA VAL A 42 -40.45 18.65 8.16
C VAL A 42 -41.89 18.35 8.52
N ALA A 43 -42.81 19.24 8.11
CA ALA A 43 -44.26 19.09 8.32
C ALA A 43 -44.89 18.15 7.28
N HIS A 44 -45.96 17.48 7.66
CA HIS A 44 -46.78 16.61 6.81
C HIS A 44 -46.00 15.41 6.20
N ALA A 45 -44.87 15.02 6.77
CA ALA A 45 -44.16 13.81 6.43
C ALA A 45 -44.97 12.59 6.85
N LYS A 46 -45.17 11.62 5.96
CA LYS A 46 -45.82 10.35 6.27
C LYS A 46 -44.82 9.47 7.02
N VAL A 47 -45.19 9.05 8.21
CA VAL A 47 -44.43 8.13 9.07
C VAL A 47 -45.13 6.79 9.08
N GLU A 48 -44.38 5.72 8.84
CA GLU A 48 -44.86 4.35 8.83
C GLU A 48 -43.97 3.49 9.77
N VAL A 49 -44.58 2.78 10.71
CA VAL A 49 -43.86 1.88 11.62
C VAL A 49 -44.03 0.45 11.11
N GLN A 50 -42.93 -0.24 10.91
CA GLN A 50 -42.88 -1.58 10.34
C GLN A 50 -42.25 -2.55 11.37
N ASP A 51 -42.78 -3.77 11.44
CA ASP A 51 -42.19 -4.86 12.21
C ASP A 51 -40.98 -5.51 11.51
N ALA A 52 -40.38 -6.52 12.16
CA ALA A 52 -39.22 -7.24 11.62
C ALA A 52 -39.51 -7.99 10.28
N SER A 53 -40.77 -8.18 9.92
CA SER A 53 -41.18 -8.77 8.63
C SER A 53 -41.42 -7.72 7.56
N GLY A 54 -41.34 -6.42 7.89
CA GLY A 54 -41.66 -5.30 6.99
C GLY A 54 -43.16 -4.98 6.92
N ALA A 55 -43.99 -5.61 7.75
CA ALA A 55 -45.41 -5.31 7.80
C ALA A 55 -45.67 -4.00 8.55
N SER A 56 -46.53 -3.13 8.00
CA SER A 56 -46.91 -1.86 8.62
C SER A 56 -47.82 -2.12 9.83
N ILE A 57 -47.38 -1.64 10.99
CA ILE A 57 -48.14 -1.75 12.25
C ILE A 57 -48.83 -0.45 12.65
N GLY A 58 -48.50 0.68 12.04
CA GLY A 58 -49.11 1.98 12.27
C GLY A 58 -48.56 3.07 11.37
N THR A 59 -49.37 4.08 11.11
CA THR A 59 -48.98 5.27 10.32
C THR A 59 -49.43 6.53 11.00
N SER A 60 -48.64 7.60 10.82
CA SER A 60 -48.96 8.97 11.29
C SER A 60 -48.39 9.99 10.31
N ASN A 61 -48.76 11.25 10.42
CA ASN A 61 -48.13 12.35 9.75
C ASN A 61 -47.51 13.32 10.75
N THR A 62 -46.40 13.94 10.38
CA THR A 62 -45.80 14.97 11.24
C THR A 62 -46.64 16.25 11.25
N ASP A 63 -46.70 16.90 12.41
CA ASP A 63 -47.27 18.24 12.55
C ASP A 63 -46.35 19.33 12.00
N THR A 64 -46.73 20.62 12.19
CA THR A 64 -45.95 21.76 11.70
C THR A 64 -44.60 21.94 12.40
N SER A 65 -44.41 21.29 13.55
CA SER A 65 -43.14 21.25 14.29
C SER A 65 -42.32 19.99 13.99
N GLY A 66 -42.76 19.17 13.01
CA GLY A 66 -42.08 17.94 12.66
C GLY A 66 -42.28 16.77 13.61
N HIS A 67 -43.20 16.90 14.63
CA HIS A 67 -43.48 15.84 15.57
C HIS A 67 -44.55 14.87 15.05
N PHE A 68 -44.41 13.61 15.43
CA PHE A 68 -45.44 12.56 15.21
C PHE A 68 -45.65 11.72 16.45
N SER A 69 -46.83 11.07 16.55
CA SER A 69 -47.18 10.08 17.58
C SER A 69 -47.94 8.92 16.93
N ILE A 70 -47.63 7.71 17.37
CA ILE A 70 -48.34 6.49 17.02
C ILE A 70 -48.62 5.73 18.35
N ASP A 71 -49.88 5.57 18.66
CA ASP A 71 -50.34 4.91 19.87
C ASP A 71 -50.56 3.42 19.63
N GLY A 72 -50.53 2.65 20.70
CA GLY A 72 -50.90 1.23 20.63
C GLY A 72 -49.83 0.29 20.12
N VAL A 73 -48.55 0.71 20.12
CA VAL A 73 -47.43 -0.11 19.66
C VAL A 73 -47.06 -1.14 20.72
N ALA A 74 -47.09 -2.44 20.38
CA ALA A 74 -46.69 -3.50 21.27
C ALA A 74 -45.19 -3.39 21.63
N PRO A 75 -44.71 -3.89 22.77
CA PRO A 75 -43.27 -3.93 23.07
C PRO A 75 -42.51 -4.73 22.00
N GLY A 76 -41.44 -4.13 21.45
CA GLY A 76 -40.64 -4.71 20.38
C GLY A 76 -39.72 -3.69 19.69
N THR A 77 -38.94 -4.14 18.71
CA THR A 77 -38.07 -3.29 17.88
C THR A 77 -38.71 -3.12 16.51
N TYR A 78 -38.79 -1.90 16.05
CA TYR A 78 -39.51 -1.49 14.83
C TYR A 78 -38.66 -0.61 13.96
N ALA A 79 -38.86 -0.71 12.65
CA ALA A 79 -38.34 0.26 11.69
C ALA A 79 -39.36 1.40 11.52
N VAL A 80 -38.94 2.63 11.74
CA VAL A 80 -39.73 3.84 11.48
C VAL A 80 -39.30 4.40 10.14
N VAL A 81 -40.14 4.29 9.13
CA VAL A 81 -39.90 4.77 7.76
C VAL A 81 -40.67 6.07 7.55
N VAL A 82 -39.99 7.12 7.08
CA VAL A 82 -40.55 8.43 6.86
C VAL A 82 -40.41 8.83 5.40
N THR A 83 -41.50 9.32 4.79
CA THR A 83 -41.53 9.85 3.43
C THR A 83 -42.14 11.25 3.41
N ALA A 84 -41.52 12.18 2.68
CA ALA A 84 -42.01 13.54 2.50
C ALA A 84 -41.73 14.06 1.08
N ALA A 85 -42.56 14.94 0.56
CA ALA A 85 -42.35 15.53 -0.76
C ALA A 85 -41.04 16.37 -0.79
N GLY A 86 -40.16 16.11 -1.78
CA GLY A 86 -38.86 16.78 -1.91
C GLY A 86 -37.74 16.18 -1.05
N PHE A 87 -38.02 15.06 -0.37
CA PHE A 87 -37.06 14.32 0.44
C PHE A 87 -37.02 12.86 0.03
N ALA A 88 -35.86 12.25 0.20
CA ALA A 88 -35.72 10.81 0.13
C ALA A 88 -36.34 10.16 1.36
N SER A 89 -36.81 8.92 1.19
CA SER A 89 -37.32 8.13 2.32
C SER A 89 -36.22 7.90 3.36
N GLY A 90 -36.46 8.34 4.58
CA GLY A 90 -35.57 8.11 5.73
C GLY A 90 -36.09 6.98 6.61
N SER A 91 -35.18 6.27 7.29
CA SER A 91 -35.56 5.25 8.26
C SER A 91 -34.71 5.31 9.52
N SER A 92 -35.31 4.91 10.66
CA SER A 92 -34.60 4.78 11.95
C SER A 92 -35.21 3.61 12.72
N ILE A 93 -34.47 3.09 13.70
CA ILE A 93 -34.92 1.99 14.54
C ILE A 93 -35.43 2.56 15.86
N ALA A 94 -36.62 2.11 16.28
CA ALA A 94 -37.24 2.42 17.58
C ALA A 94 -37.50 1.16 18.38
N THR A 95 -37.21 1.18 19.69
CA THR A 95 -37.52 0.07 20.60
C THR A 95 -38.60 0.52 21.55
N ALA A 96 -39.80 -0.06 21.43
CA ALA A 96 -40.95 0.15 22.31
C ALA A 96 -40.88 -0.77 23.55
N GLN A 97 -41.02 -0.21 24.74
CA GLN A 97 -41.07 -0.94 25.99
C GLN A 97 -42.46 -0.81 26.62
N SER A 98 -42.88 -1.84 27.34
CA SER A 98 -44.21 -1.87 27.98
C SER A 98 -44.42 -0.67 28.91
N GLY A 99 -45.46 0.14 28.65
CA GLY A 99 -45.83 1.27 29.48
C GLY A 99 -44.91 2.50 29.47
N ALA A 100 -43.89 2.53 28.61
CA ALA A 100 -42.98 3.68 28.45
C ALA A 100 -43.09 4.26 27.05
N PRO A 101 -43.08 5.61 26.87
CA PRO A 101 -43.01 6.22 25.56
C PRO A 101 -41.61 6.00 24.92
N ALA A 102 -41.59 5.52 23.67
CA ALA A 102 -40.37 5.45 22.89
C ALA A 102 -40.24 6.70 21.99
N SER A 103 -39.06 7.27 21.92
CA SER A 103 -38.79 8.45 21.07
C SER A 103 -37.76 8.15 20.03
N VAL A 104 -37.99 8.62 18.79
CA VAL A 104 -37.08 8.47 17.65
C VAL A 104 -36.95 9.76 16.88
N SER A 105 -35.74 10.06 16.38
CA SER A 105 -35.51 11.19 15.47
C SER A 105 -35.08 10.66 14.10
N VAL A 106 -35.71 11.20 13.04
CA VAL A 106 -35.40 10.87 11.65
C VAL A 106 -35.02 12.15 10.92
N GLN A 107 -33.80 12.20 10.41
CA GLN A 107 -33.36 13.29 9.54
C GLN A 107 -33.49 12.85 8.09
N LEU A 108 -34.30 13.58 7.30
CA LEU A 108 -34.53 13.33 5.89
C LEU A 108 -33.46 14.02 5.03
N GLN A 109 -32.95 13.37 4.01
CA GLN A 109 -32.10 13.95 2.99
C GLN A 109 -32.93 14.51 1.84
N LYS A 110 -32.45 15.59 1.16
CA LYS A 110 -33.13 16.07 -0.04
C LYS A 110 -33.06 15.01 -1.15
N SER A 111 -34.13 14.84 -1.89
CA SER A 111 -34.27 13.84 -2.96
C SER A 111 -33.13 13.90 -3.97
N ASP A 112 -32.77 15.11 -4.42
CA ASP A 112 -31.71 15.32 -5.41
C ASP A 112 -30.33 14.90 -4.91
N THR A 113 -30.04 15.10 -3.61
CA THR A 113 -28.76 14.70 -3.01
C THR A 113 -28.62 13.17 -2.90
N LEU A 114 -29.70 12.47 -2.57
CA LEU A 114 -29.69 11.01 -2.47
C LEU A 114 -29.50 10.35 -3.84
N ASP A 115 -30.16 10.85 -4.89
CA ASP A 115 -30.01 10.36 -6.25
C ASP A 115 -28.56 10.49 -6.75
N VAL A 116 -27.89 11.61 -6.41
CA VAL A 116 -26.48 11.83 -6.72
C VAL A 116 -25.59 10.84 -5.99
N GLN A 117 -25.80 10.61 -4.69
CA GLN A 117 -25.02 9.64 -3.92
C GLN A 117 -25.20 8.21 -4.43
N VAL A 118 -26.43 7.78 -4.71
CA VAL A 118 -26.73 6.44 -5.27
C VAL A 118 -26.07 6.25 -6.64
N ASN A 119 -26.10 7.27 -7.51
CA ASN A 119 -25.43 7.21 -8.80
C ASN A 119 -23.90 7.17 -8.66
N ALA A 120 -23.33 7.95 -7.77
CA ALA A 120 -21.90 7.94 -7.47
C ALA A 120 -21.45 6.55 -6.93
N GLN A 121 -22.21 5.97 -6.00
CA GLN A 121 -21.94 4.63 -5.46
C GLN A 121 -22.05 3.53 -6.55
N ARG A 122 -23.02 3.63 -7.46
CA ARG A 122 -23.14 2.71 -8.60
C ARG A 122 -21.93 2.81 -9.54
N LEU A 123 -21.46 4.02 -9.85
CA LEU A 123 -20.25 4.21 -10.66
C LEU A 123 -18.98 3.76 -9.93
N ASN A 124 -18.91 3.87 -8.59
CA ASN A 124 -17.85 3.28 -7.80
C ASN A 124 -17.88 1.75 -7.88
N ALA A 125 -19.07 1.13 -7.78
CA ALA A 125 -19.23 -0.31 -7.93
C ALA A 125 -18.85 -0.78 -9.35
N ALA A 126 -19.23 -0.03 -10.40
CA ALA A 126 -18.84 -0.31 -11.77
C ALA A 126 -17.31 -0.23 -11.95
N ARG A 127 -16.67 0.82 -11.43
CA ARG A 127 -15.21 0.96 -11.42
C ARG A 127 -14.53 -0.21 -10.71
N ASN A 128 -15.04 -0.58 -9.54
CA ASN A 128 -14.48 -1.69 -8.77
C ASN A 128 -14.65 -3.03 -9.48
N GLY A 129 -15.71 -3.20 -10.28
CA GLY A 129 -15.94 -4.36 -11.13
C GLY A 129 -14.98 -4.45 -12.34
N LEU A 130 -14.22 -3.39 -12.66
CA LEU A 130 -13.15 -3.45 -13.66
C LEU A 130 -11.96 -4.31 -13.19
N LEU A 131 -11.82 -4.57 -11.89
CA LEU A 131 -10.71 -5.28 -11.29
C LEU A 131 -11.16 -6.66 -10.78
N PRO A 132 -10.87 -7.78 -11.49
CA PRO A 132 -11.23 -9.12 -11.02
C PRO A 132 -10.30 -9.54 -9.88
N GLU A 133 -10.88 -10.08 -8.84
CA GLU A 133 -10.15 -10.65 -7.68
C GLU A 133 -9.97 -12.18 -7.82
N THR A 134 -10.12 -12.76 -9.00
CA THR A 134 -10.18 -14.21 -9.20
C THR A 134 -8.84 -14.83 -9.51
N GLY A 135 -8.45 -15.86 -8.75
CA GLY A 135 -7.31 -16.75 -9.02
C GLY A 135 -5.95 -16.24 -8.55
N SER A 136 -5.92 -15.21 -7.71
CA SER A 136 -4.70 -14.67 -7.08
C SER A 136 -4.87 -14.53 -5.59
N SER A 137 -3.75 -14.44 -4.85
CA SER A 137 -3.76 -14.13 -3.41
C SER A 137 -4.05 -12.63 -3.22
N VAL A 138 -5.02 -12.29 -2.39
CA VAL A 138 -5.43 -10.91 -2.12
C VAL A 138 -5.34 -10.63 -0.63
N TYR A 139 -4.45 -9.71 -0.25
CA TYR A 139 -4.30 -9.22 1.12
C TYR A 139 -4.95 -7.84 1.21
N ARG A 140 -6.05 -7.78 1.97
CA ARG A 140 -6.90 -6.57 2.06
C ARG A 140 -6.63 -5.82 3.34
N PHE A 141 -6.49 -4.49 3.21
CA PHE A 141 -6.42 -3.54 4.31
C PHE A 141 -7.52 -2.50 4.12
N THR A 142 -8.45 -2.44 5.03
CA THR A 142 -9.48 -1.38 5.08
C THR A 142 -8.97 -0.19 5.88
N GLN A 143 -9.65 0.96 5.75
CA GLN A 143 -9.36 2.10 6.61
C GLN A 143 -9.43 1.71 8.10
N ALA A 144 -10.43 0.93 8.50
CA ALA A 144 -10.57 0.48 9.88
C ALA A 144 -9.38 -0.37 10.36
N ASP A 145 -8.80 -1.20 9.49
CA ASP A 145 -7.61 -1.97 9.82
C ASP A 145 -6.39 -1.04 10.02
N ILE A 146 -6.24 -0.01 9.17
CA ILE A 146 -5.18 1.00 9.31
C ILE A 146 -5.38 1.84 10.57
N ASP A 147 -6.59 2.29 10.86
CA ASP A 147 -6.91 3.12 12.03
C ASP A 147 -6.63 2.38 13.35
N THR A 148 -6.75 1.05 13.35
CA THR A 148 -6.43 0.19 14.51
C THR A 148 -4.96 -0.20 14.60
N MET A 149 -4.10 0.13 13.64
CA MET A 149 -2.64 0.03 13.83
C MET A 149 -2.17 1.02 14.92
N PRO A 150 -1.05 0.74 15.64
CA PRO A 150 -0.56 1.63 16.69
C PRO A 150 -0.48 3.10 16.28
N ALA A 151 0.12 3.43 15.13
CA ALA A 151 0.20 4.81 14.64
C ALA A 151 -1.01 5.28 13.81
N GLY A 152 -1.98 4.38 13.49
CA GLY A 152 -3.18 4.69 12.71
C GLY A 152 -2.87 5.27 11.35
N ALA A 153 -3.56 6.33 10.95
CA ALA A 153 -3.33 7.05 9.69
C ALA A 153 -1.92 7.71 9.58
N ASN A 154 -1.13 7.72 10.66
CA ASN A 154 0.27 8.12 10.62
C ASN A 154 1.24 6.96 10.35
N THR A 155 0.74 5.72 10.22
CA THR A 155 1.53 4.57 9.79
C THR A 155 1.95 4.76 8.33
N PRO A 156 3.25 4.75 7.99
CA PRO A 156 3.70 4.81 6.60
C PRO A 156 3.14 3.68 5.75
N LEU A 157 2.90 3.93 4.46
CA LEU A 157 2.30 2.94 3.54
C LEU A 157 3.08 1.62 3.49
N ASN A 158 4.40 1.69 3.47
CA ASN A 158 5.25 0.51 3.49
C ASN A 158 5.09 -0.31 4.79
N GLN A 159 4.91 0.33 5.95
CA GLN A 159 4.67 -0.36 7.21
C GLN A 159 3.30 -1.07 7.24
N VAL A 160 2.30 -0.52 6.56
CA VAL A 160 1.01 -1.21 6.37
C VAL A 160 1.20 -2.46 5.49
N LEU A 161 1.93 -2.34 4.39
CA LEU A 161 2.17 -3.45 3.46
C LEU A 161 3.07 -4.54 4.04
N LEU A 162 3.96 -4.21 4.99
CA LEU A 162 4.74 -5.20 5.76
C LEU A 162 3.85 -6.14 6.60
N GLN A 163 2.59 -5.80 6.82
CA GLN A 163 1.66 -6.69 7.50
C GLN A 163 1.13 -7.80 6.58
N ALA A 164 1.40 -7.77 5.27
CA ALA A 164 1.11 -8.88 4.36
C ALA A 164 2.21 -9.96 4.43
N PRO A 165 1.89 -11.25 4.20
CA PRO A 165 2.89 -12.31 4.19
C PRO A 165 3.88 -12.16 3.03
N GLY A 166 5.11 -12.59 3.23
CA GLY A 166 6.15 -12.58 2.20
C GLY A 166 6.66 -11.19 1.80
N VAL A 167 6.29 -10.15 2.53
CA VAL A 167 6.79 -8.79 2.34
C VAL A 167 7.95 -8.53 3.28
N ALA A 168 9.06 -8.04 2.76
CA ALA A 168 10.21 -7.58 3.50
C ALA A 168 10.49 -6.11 3.19
N ASN A 169 11.08 -5.40 4.13
CA ASN A 169 11.53 -4.03 3.99
C ASN A 169 13.04 -4.03 3.83
N ASP A 170 13.55 -3.23 2.92
CA ASP A 170 14.96 -2.97 2.87
C ASP A 170 15.34 -1.81 3.78
N SER A 171 16.58 -1.42 3.67
CA SER A 171 17.21 -0.37 4.44
C SER A 171 16.71 1.03 4.13
N TYR A 172 16.03 1.26 3.03
CA TYR A 172 15.52 2.59 2.63
C TYR A 172 14.00 2.64 2.61
N GLY A 173 13.35 1.65 3.21
CA GLY A 173 11.91 1.58 3.25
C GLY A 173 11.26 1.04 1.98
N GLN A 174 12.04 0.56 1.00
CA GLN A 174 11.48 -0.10 -0.17
C GLN A 174 10.95 -1.48 0.17
N LEU A 175 9.89 -1.89 -0.51
CA LEU A 175 9.21 -3.14 -0.25
C LEU A 175 9.59 -4.22 -1.28
N HIS A 176 9.91 -5.38 -0.76
CA HIS A 176 10.22 -6.58 -1.52
C HIS A 176 9.18 -7.64 -1.26
N VAL A 177 8.36 -7.93 -2.27
CA VAL A 177 7.37 -9.00 -2.20
C VAL A 177 8.01 -10.28 -2.70
N ARG A 178 8.06 -11.30 -1.82
CA ARG A 178 8.67 -12.61 -2.15
C ARG A 178 10.15 -12.52 -2.55
N GLY A 179 10.85 -11.49 -2.06
CA GLY A 179 12.27 -11.23 -2.35
C GLY A 179 12.55 -10.62 -3.71
N GLU A 180 11.55 -10.15 -4.45
CA GLU A 180 11.73 -9.46 -5.73
C GLU A 180 11.95 -7.95 -5.50
N HIS A 181 12.90 -7.37 -6.21
CA HIS A 181 13.28 -5.97 -6.10
C HIS A 181 12.39 -5.08 -6.99
N ALA A 182 11.96 -3.91 -6.46
CA ALA A 182 11.28 -2.81 -7.16
C ALA A 182 10.23 -3.27 -8.21
N ASN A 183 9.48 -4.33 -7.93
CA ASN A 183 8.54 -4.96 -8.88
C ASN A 183 7.08 -4.83 -8.41
N LEU A 184 6.74 -3.68 -7.79
CA LEU A 184 5.39 -3.35 -7.34
C LEU A 184 4.73 -2.36 -8.28
N GLN A 185 3.46 -2.62 -8.64
CA GLN A 185 2.64 -1.67 -9.37
C GLN A 185 1.64 -1.00 -8.44
N TYR A 186 1.58 0.32 -8.46
CA TYR A 186 0.57 1.08 -7.74
C TYR A 186 -0.59 1.46 -8.66
N ARG A 187 -1.81 1.22 -8.19
CA ARG A 187 -3.04 1.66 -8.84
C ARG A 187 -3.86 2.48 -7.86
N ILE A 188 -4.37 3.61 -8.32
CA ILE A 188 -5.31 4.42 -7.54
C ILE A 188 -6.62 4.51 -8.32
N ASN A 189 -7.70 4.03 -7.72
CA ASN A 189 -9.03 3.98 -8.34
C ASN A 189 -9.01 3.30 -9.74
N GLY A 190 -8.21 2.22 -9.88
CA GLY A 190 -8.06 1.44 -11.10
C GLY A 190 -7.06 2.00 -12.11
N ILE A 191 -6.55 3.23 -11.92
CA ILE A 191 -5.59 3.87 -12.82
C ILE A 191 -4.17 3.51 -12.36
N ILE A 192 -3.34 3.03 -13.29
CA ILE A 192 -1.92 2.81 -13.03
C ILE A 192 -1.27 4.18 -12.82
N ILE A 193 -0.66 4.36 -11.65
CA ILE A 193 0.20 5.51 -11.40
C ILE A 193 1.62 5.09 -11.73
N PRO A 194 2.29 5.74 -12.71
CA PRO A 194 3.66 5.44 -13.04
C PRO A 194 4.56 5.50 -11.79
N GLU A 195 5.56 4.65 -11.74
CA GLU A 195 6.46 4.57 -10.59
C GLU A 195 7.28 5.86 -10.45
N PRO A 196 7.45 6.40 -9.23
CA PRO A 196 8.44 7.43 -8.98
C PRO A 196 9.85 6.82 -9.05
N ILE A 197 10.86 7.65 -9.27
CA ILE A 197 12.25 7.24 -9.04
C ILE A 197 12.35 6.75 -7.59
N SER A 198 12.97 5.60 -7.39
CA SER A 198 13.20 5.03 -6.07
C SER A 198 13.95 6.03 -5.17
N GLY A 199 13.44 6.25 -3.97
CA GLY A 199 13.96 7.19 -3.00
C GLY A 199 13.51 6.82 -1.59
N PHE A 200 13.82 7.69 -0.64
CA PHE A 200 13.53 7.46 0.79
C PHE A 200 12.09 7.86 1.17
N GLY A 201 11.49 8.79 0.41
CA GLY A 201 10.18 9.36 0.70
C GLY A 201 9.02 8.45 0.35
N GLN A 202 7.94 8.55 1.13
CA GLN A 202 6.69 7.87 0.80
C GLN A 202 6.00 8.52 -0.40
N SER A 203 5.46 7.69 -1.30
CA SER A 203 4.73 8.18 -2.47
C SER A 203 3.30 8.61 -2.14
N PHE A 204 2.71 8.08 -1.06
CA PHE A 204 1.32 8.33 -0.66
C PHE A 204 1.17 8.32 0.85
N ASP A 205 0.36 9.23 1.40
CA ASP A 205 -0.09 9.18 2.79
C ASP A 205 -1.25 8.16 2.92
N THR A 206 -1.22 7.31 3.95
CA THR A 206 -2.25 6.29 4.20
C THR A 206 -3.62 6.88 4.50
N ARG A 207 -3.70 8.16 4.83
CA ARG A 207 -4.94 8.91 5.09
C ARG A 207 -5.91 8.90 3.91
N ILE A 208 -5.40 8.82 2.67
CA ILE A 208 -6.24 8.79 1.46
C ILE A 208 -6.99 7.47 1.27
N ILE A 209 -6.60 6.40 1.98
CA ILE A 209 -7.05 5.04 1.74
C ILE A 209 -8.42 4.80 2.37
N ASP A 210 -9.39 4.37 1.57
CA ASP A 210 -10.61 3.70 2.00
C ASP A 210 -10.39 2.20 2.11
N GLN A 211 -9.79 1.62 1.06
CA GLN A 211 -9.37 0.22 1.00
C GLN A 211 -8.12 0.09 0.14
N MET A 212 -7.21 -0.77 0.55
CA MET A 212 -6.04 -1.16 -0.21
C MET A 212 -5.97 -2.68 -0.31
N ASN A 213 -5.62 -3.19 -1.48
CA ASN A 213 -5.37 -4.61 -1.70
C ASN A 213 -3.94 -4.79 -2.22
N LEU A 214 -3.21 -5.71 -1.63
CA LEU A 214 -1.99 -6.24 -2.23
C LEU A 214 -2.37 -7.54 -2.94
N LEU A 215 -2.29 -7.56 -4.27
CA LEU A 215 -2.54 -8.74 -5.10
C LEU A 215 -1.20 -9.35 -5.50
N THR A 216 -1.06 -10.64 -5.30
CA THR A 216 0.15 -11.41 -5.65
C THR A 216 -0.26 -12.72 -6.34
N GLY A 217 0.67 -13.45 -6.95
CA GLY A 217 0.37 -14.74 -7.54
C GLY A 217 0.18 -14.70 -9.06
N ALA A 218 -0.59 -15.63 -9.61
CA ALA A 218 -0.90 -15.70 -11.03
C ALA A 218 -2.02 -14.72 -11.43
N LEU A 219 -1.65 -13.45 -11.53
CA LEU A 219 -2.58 -12.35 -11.79
C LEU A 219 -3.24 -12.45 -13.17
N PRO A 220 -4.52 -12.03 -13.34
CA PRO A 220 -5.23 -11.93 -14.61
C PRO A 220 -4.53 -11.04 -15.66
N ALA A 221 -4.96 -11.13 -16.92
CA ALA A 221 -4.30 -10.48 -18.06
C ALA A 221 -4.30 -8.94 -18.00
N GLN A 222 -5.20 -8.32 -17.26
CA GLN A 222 -5.23 -6.87 -17.03
C GLN A 222 -4.03 -6.34 -16.23
N TYR A 223 -3.33 -7.21 -15.49
CA TYR A 223 -2.16 -6.83 -14.72
C TYR A 223 -0.88 -7.15 -15.49
N GLY A 224 0.06 -6.21 -15.52
CA GLY A 224 1.32 -6.37 -16.25
C GLY A 224 2.35 -5.34 -15.81
N TYR A 225 3.51 -5.36 -16.42
CA TYR A 225 4.72 -4.56 -16.19
C TYR A 225 5.40 -4.88 -14.85
N ARG A 226 4.75 -4.66 -13.70
CA ARG A 226 5.24 -5.01 -12.37
C ARG A 226 4.36 -6.14 -11.85
N THR A 227 4.96 -7.22 -11.40
CA THR A 227 4.24 -8.48 -11.22
C THR A 227 4.58 -9.22 -9.94
N ALA A 228 5.50 -8.72 -9.11
CA ALA A 228 5.70 -9.22 -7.75
C ALA A 228 4.46 -8.93 -6.88
N GLY A 229 3.84 -7.75 -7.08
CA GLY A 229 2.60 -7.38 -6.42
C GLY A 229 1.93 -6.16 -7.06
N ILE A 230 0.61 -6.11 -6.95
CA ILE A 230 -0.20 -4.95 -7.33
C ILE A 230 -0.76 -4.33 -6.04
N VAL A 231 -0.41 -3.10 -5.77
CA VAL A 231 -0.98 -2.30 -4.68
C VAL A 231 -2.14 -1.50 -5.25
N ASP A 232 -3.36 -2.04 -5.08
CA ASP A 232 -4.59 -1.41 -5.58
C ASP A 232 -5.25 -0.61 -4.47
N ILE A 233 -5.22 0.72 -4.59
CA ILE A 233 -5.75 1.68 -3.63
C ILE A 233 -7.08 2.22 -4.12
N ARG A 234 -8.11 2.06 -3.31
CA ARG A 234 -9.38 2.78 -3.41
C ARG A 234 -9.32 3.95 -2.44
N THR A 235 -9.51 5.15 -2.96
CA THR A 235 -9.44 6.35 -2.15
C THR A 235 -10.77 6.68 -1.50
N LYS A 236 -10.72 7.40 -0.40
CA LYS A 236 -11.87 8.14 0.12
C LYS A 236 -12.42 9.08 -0.95
N SER A 237 -13.69 9.37 -0.87
CA SER A 237 -14.40 10.25 -1.80
C SER A 237 -15.53 11.01 -1.10
N GLY A 238 -15.97 12.12 -1.67
CA GLY A 238 -17.02 12.96 -1.10
C GLY A 238 -18.43 12.34 -1.10
N ASP A 239 -18.64 11.27 -1.83
CA ASP A 239 -19.88 10.47 -1.83
C ASP A 239 -20.04 9.59 -0.56
N MET A 240 -19.03 9.55 0.31
CA MET A 240 -19.11 8.91 1.64
C MET A 240 -19.77 9.81 2.70
N GLY A 241 -20.10 11.05 2.37
CA GLY A 241 -20.64 12.05 3.28
C GLY A 241 -19.86 13.34 3.24
N SER A 242 -20.06 14.21 4.23
CA SER A 242 -19.30 15.47 4.39
C SER A 242 -18.61 15.47 5.75
N GLY A 243 -17.38 15.93 5.77
CA GLY A 243 -16.58 16.01 6.99
C GLY A 243 -15.11 16.23 6.71
N GLY A 244 -14.31 16.04 7.74
CA GLY A 244 -12.88 16.16 7.66
C GLY A 244 -12.22 15.88 9.00
N SER A 245 -10.88 15.92 8.99
CA SER A 245 -10.10 15.80 10.21
C SER A 245 -8.87 16.71 10.18
N ILE A 246 -8.40 17.05 11.37
CA ILE A 246 -7.08 17.66 11.59
C ILE A 246 -6.37 16.77 12.61
N ASP A 247 -5.15 16.42 12.31
CA ASP A 247 -4.31 15.56 13.13
C ASP A 247 -2.97 16.25 13.45
N VAL A 248 -2.53 16.13 14.69
CA VAL A 248 -1.20 16.54 15.15
C VAL A 248 -0.58 15.35 15.86
N PHE A 249 0.57 14.89 15.37
CA PHE A 249 1.30 13.73 15.84
C PHE A 249 2.77 14.10 16.07
N GLY A 250 3.35 13.62 17.17
CA GLY A 250 4.75 13.93 17.46
C GLY A 250 5.31 13.12 18.61
N GLY A 251 6.64 13.22 18.83
CA GLY A 251 7.32 12.50 19.89
C GLY A 251 8.82 12.32 19.70
N SER A 252 9.30 11.09 19.86
CA SER A 252 10.71 10.72 19.74
C SER A 252 11.33 11.22 18.43
N HIS A 253 12.65 11.37 18.41
CA HIS A 253 13.44 11.84 17.25
C HIS A 253 12.96 13.19 16.70
N GLN A 254 12.49 14.09 17.59
CA GLN A 254 11.95 15.41 17.22
C GLN A 254 10.84 15.35 16.17
N THR A 255 10.10 14.23 16.10
CA THR A 255 9.03 14.05 15.16
C THR A 255 7.88 15.00 15.45
N VAL A 256 7.47 15.74 14.43
CA VAL A 256 6.23 16.52 14.37
C VAL A 256 5.60 16.33 13.00
N LYS A 257 4.37 15.85 12.97
CA LYS A 257 3.56 15.73 11.75
C LYS A 257 2.21 16.40 11.97
N THR A 258 1.80 17.27 11.07
CA THR A 258 0.46 17.86 11.02
C THR A 258 -0.20 17.44 9.73
N SER A 259 -1.42 16.96 9.80
CA SER A 259 -2.17 16.50 8.63
C SER A 259 -3.60 17.01 8.70
N ALA A 260 -4.23 17.18 7.54
CA ALA A 260 -5.64 17.51 7.44
C ALA A 260 -6.26 16.83 6.23
N ASP A 261 -7.55 16.52 6.35
CA ASP A 261 -8.37 16.11 5.22
C ASP A 261 -9.76 16.71 5.30
N VAL A 262 -10.38 16.92 4.13
CA VAL A 262 -11.74 17.40 3.99
C VAL A 262 -12.42 16.72 2.79
N PHE A 263 -13.66 16.34 2.98
CA PHE A 263 -14.45 15.70 1.93
C PHE A 263 -15.91 16.11 1.99
N GLY A 264 -16.58 16.04 0.84
CA GLY A 264 -17.99 16.38 0.74
C GLY A 264 -18.51 16.28 -0.67
N SER A 265 -19.82 16.51 -0.79
CA SER A 265 -20.50 16.61 -2.09
C SER A 265 -21.51 17.75 -2.10
N GLU A 266 -21.61 18.42 -3.24
CA GLU A 266 -22.61 19.46 -3.50
C GLU A 266 -23.20 19.27 -4.91
N GLY A 267 -24.44 18.88 -4.98
CA GLY A 267 -25.06 18.49 -6.25
C GLY A 267 -24.27 17.35 -6.94
N PRO A 268 -23.94 17.48 -8.24
CA PRO A 268 -23.20 16.46 -8.98
C PRO A 268 -21.69 16.44 -8.68
N PHE A 269 -21.18 17.40 -7.92
CA PHE A 269 -19.77 17.51 -7.59
C PHE A 269 -19.45 16.84 -6.25
N SER A 270 -18.40 16.05 -6.20
CA SER A 270 -17.85 15.49 -4.97
C SER A 270 -16.33 15.68 -4.92
N TYR A 271 -15.78 15.82 -3.72
CA TYR A 271 -14.38 16.08 -3.50
C TYR A 271 -13.85 15.37 -2.25
N TYR A 272 -12.59 14.98 -2.31
CA TYR A 272 -11.73 14.62 -1.19
C TYR A 272 -10.39 15.30 -1.37
N LEU A 273 -9.93 16.02 -0.38
CA LEU A 273 -8.63 16.70 -0.36
C LEU A 273 -7.91 16.36 0.94
N SER A 274 -6.62 16.12 0.87
CA SER A 274 -5.77 15.91 2.04
C SER A 274 -4.38 16.47 1.85
N GLY A 275 -3.70 16.76 2.96
CA GLY A 275 -2.30 17.15 2.96
C GLY A 275 -1.67 16.93 4.31
N SER A 276 -0.36 16.73 4.32
CA SER A 276 0.44 16.62 5.52
C SER A 276 1.80 17.32 5.39
N LEU A 277 2.32 17.75 6.53
CA LEU A 277 3.66 18.29 6.69
C LEU A 277 4.31 17.63 7.90
N GLY A 278 5.49 17.04 7.71
CA GLY A 278 6.23 16.34 8.74
C GLY A 278 7.70 16.72 8.75
N MET A 279 8.30 16.63 9.94
CA MET A 279 9.73 16.71 10.15
C MET A 279 10.16 15.75 11.25
N ASN A 280 11.34 15.21 11.15
CA ASN A 280 11.94 14.35 12.17
C ASN A 280 13.46 14.25 11.97
N ASN A 281 14.14 13.57 12.92
CA ASN A 281 15.54 13.21 12.85
C ASN A 281 15.68 11.67 12.79
N LEU A 282 14.82 11.01 12.04
CA LEU A 282 14.84 9.58 11.72
C LEU A 282 14.15 9.39 10.35
N GLY A 283 14.68 10.03 9.31
CA GLY A 283 14.14 9.94 7.95
C GLY A 283 14.69 8.79 7.14
N ILE A 284 15.91 8.38 7.47
CA ILE A 284 16.62 7.23 6.89
C ILE A 284 17.12 6.37 8.03
N GLU A 285 17.19 5.06 7.84
CA GLU A 285 17.69 4.15 8.84
C GLU A 285 19.16 4.48 9.21
N ASN A 286 19.46 4.44 10.51
CA ASN A 286 20.77 4.76 11.04
C ASN A 286 21.83 3.77 10.53
N PRO A 287 22.98 4.24 9.99
CA PRO A 287 24.09 3.36 9.58
C PRO A 287 24.85 2.73 10.75
N THR A 288 24.50 3.05 12.00
CA THR A 288 25.12 2.53 13.23
C THR A 288 24.06 1.95 14.17
N ALA A 289 24.53 1.14 15.14
CA ALA A 289 23.68 0.61 16.21
C ALA A 289 23.27 1.65 17.26
N SER A 290 23.62 2.92 17.09
CA SER A 290 23.25 4.02 17.99
C SER A 290 21.74 4.29 17.94
N ALA A 291 21.15 4.64 19.08
CA ALA A 291 19.75 5.08 19.13
C ALA A 291 19.51 6.44 18.45
N ASN A 292 20.57 7.21 18.21
CA ASN A 292 20.50 8.53 17.59
C ASN A 292 21.41 8.56 16.36
N ALA A 293 20.83 8.76 15.20
CA ALA A 293 21.58 9.05 13.98
C ALA A 293 22.21 10.45 14.06
N ILE A 294 23.32 10.63 13.37
CA ILE A 294 23.94 11.92 13.16
C ILE A 294 23.64 12.34 11.73
N HIS A 295 23.22 13.59 11.53
CA HIS A 295 22.90 14.12 10.21
C HIS A 295 21.74 13.33 9.52
N ASP A 296 20.57 13.29 10.19
CA ASP A 296 19.40 12.56 9.71
C ASP A 296 18.11 13.41 9.78
N HIS A 297 18.24 14.74 9.61
CA HIS A 297 17.08 15.62 9.60
C HIS A 297 16.31 15.46 8.29
N THR A 298 14.98 15.29 8.42
CA THR A 298 14.09 15.06 7.30
C THR A 298 12.91 16.00 7.36
N ARG A 299 12.50 16.52 6.19
CA ARG A 299 11.27 17.28 5.98
C ARG A 299 10.49 16.64 4.84
N GLN A 300 9.22 16.37 5.09
CA GLN A 300 8.33 15.74 4.12
C GLN A 300 7.02 16.51 4.05
N GLY A 301 6.52 16.70 2.84
CA GLY A 301 5.22 17.27 2.58
C GLY A 301 4.51 16.50 1.50
N ASP A 302 3.21 16.24 1.71
CA ASP A 302 2.35 15.61 0.72
C ASP A 302 1.00 16.30 0.61
N ALA A 303 0.42 16.20 -0.58
CA ALA A 303 -0.92 16.67 -0.88
C ALA A 303 -1.58 15.68 -1.86
N PHE A 304 -2.86 15.47 -1.68
CA PHE A 304 -3.66 14.61 -2.54
C PHE A 304 -5.05 15.19 -2.75
N GLY A 305 -5.60 15.02 -3.96
CA GLY A 305 -6.97 15.40 -4.28
C GLY A 305 -7.65 14.41 -5.22
N TYR A 306 -8.91 14.16 -4.93
CA TYR A 306 -9.84 13.44 -5.81
C TYR A 306 -11.11 14.26 -5.97
N LEU A 307 -11.32 14.78 -7.18
CA LEU A 307 -12.49 15.57 -7.57
C LEU A 307 -13.30 14.76 -8.56
N SER A 308 -14.63 14.76 -8.43
CA SER A 308 -15.52 14.00 -9.29
C SER A 308 -16.77 14.79 -9.62
N TYR A 309 -17.19 14.75 -10.87
CA TYR A 309 -18.40 15.42 -11.36
C TYR A 309 -19.27 14.44 -12.14
N LEU A 310 -20.50 14.23 -11.71
CA LEU A 310 -21.51 13.45 -12.41
C LEU A 310 -22.06 14.22 -13.58
N ILE A 311 -21.68 13.85 -14.81
CA ILE A 311 -22.24 14.43 -16.05
C ILE A 311 -23.70 14.03 -16.18
N ASN A 312 -24.01 12.79 -15.87
CA ASN A 312 -25.34 12.20 -15.80
C ASN A 312 -25.31 10.97 -14.87
N PRO A 313 -26.46 10.33 -14.56
CA PRO A 313 -26.53 9.16 -13.65
C PRO A 313 -25.66 7.96 -14.03
N LEU A 314 -25.17 7.90 -15.26
CA LEU A 314 -24.39 6.78 -15.81
C LEU A 314 -22.96 7.15 -16.18
N THR A 315 -22.57 8.43 -16.05
CA THR A 315 -21.25 8.91 -16.50
C THR A 315 -20.70 9.96 -15.58
N ARG A 316 -19.45 9.84 -15.19
CA ARG A 316 -18.72 10.87 -14.45
C ARG A 316 -17.35 11.15 -15.04
N VAL A 317 -16.87 12.36 -14.84
CA VAL A 317 -15.46 12.71 -15.00
C VAL A 317 -14.83 12.88 -13.63
N SER A 318 -13.60 12.45 -13.46
CA SER A 318 -12.85 12.63 -12.22
C SER A 318 -11.42 13.07 -12.49
N LEU A 319 -10.90 13.92 -11.61
CA LEU A 319 -9.52 14.36 -11.56
C LEU A 319 -8.90 13.85 -10.26
N LEU A 320 -7.86 13.08 -10.41
CA LEU A 320 -6.98 12.58 -9.35
C LEU A 320 -5.65 13.30 -9.47
N PHE A 321 -5.10 13.82 -8.37
CA PHE A 321 -3.77 14.42 -8.37
C PHE A 321 -3.08 14.25 -7.02
N GLY A 322 -1.76 14.23 -7.04
CA GLY A 322 -0.95 14.17 -5.83
C GLY A 322 0.42 14.81 -6.05
N ALA A 323 0.99 15.26 -4.96
CA ALA A 323 2.32 15.87 -4.91
C ALA A 323 3.03 15.46 -3.62
N THR A 324 4.31 15.07 -3.72
CA THR A 324 5.19 14.88 -2.57
C THR A 324 6.48 15.64 -2.77
N SER A 325 7.00 16.23 -1.70
CA SER A 325 8.28 16.93 -1.68
C SER A 325 9.02 16.58 -0.41
N ASN A 326 10.18 15.94 -0.55
CA ASN A 326 10.96 15.42 0.54
C ASN A 326 12.39 15.95 0.51
N GLN A 327 12.96 16.20 1.68
CA GLN A 327 14.34 16.62 1.88
C GLN A 327 14.94 15.79 3.00
N PHE A 328 16.09 15.18 2.73
CA PHE A 328 16.81 14.28 3.63
C PHE A 328 18.24 14.77 3.80
N GLU A 329 18.72 14.78 5.03
CA GLU A 329 20.14 14.64 5.35
C GLU A 329 20.47 13.15 5.31
N ILE A 330 21.66 12.78 4.85
CA ILE A 330 22.12 11.38 4.81
C ILE A 330 22.85 11.09 6.12
N PRO A 331 22.47 10.06 6.88
CA PRO A 331 23.07 9.77 8.19
C PRO A 331 24.54 9.39 8.07
N ASN A 332 25.35 9.90 9.00
CA ASN A 332 26.81 9.71 9.05
C ASN A 332 27.22 8.50 9.91
N THR A 333 28.37 7.88 9.54
CA THR A 333 29.09 6.94 10.38
C THR A 333 30.33 7.66 10.99
N PRO A 334 30.33 7.99 12.28
CA PRO A 334 31.45 8.67 12.92
C PRO A 334 32.69 7.78 13.03
N GLY A 335 33.87 8.40 13.03
CA GLY A 335 35.14 7.72 13.32
C GLY A 335 35.76 6.95 12.16
N LEU A 336 35.28 7.17 10.95
CA LEU A 336 35.91 6.63 9.73
C LEU A 336 37.25 7.29 9.46
N THR A 337 38.19 6.55 8.90
CA THR A 337 39.48 7.05 8.45
C THR A 337 39.46 7.30 6.96
N PRO A 338 39.85 8.50 6.45
CA PRO A 338 39.95 8.76 5.02
C PRO A 338 40.85 7.76 4.29
N ASN A 339 40.41 7.32 3.12
CA ASN A 339 41.19 6.44 2.24
C ASN A 339 42.06 7.22 1.26
N PHE A 340 41.71 8.49 1.01
CA PHE A 340 42.33 9.35 0.00
C PHE A 340 42.79 10.67 0.61
N ALA A 341 43.83 11.30 0.01
CA ALA A 341 44.23 12.64 0.34
C ALA A 341 43.62 13.67 -0.61
N LEU A 342 43.36 14.88 -0.16
CA LEU A 342 42.81 15.98 -0.95
C LEU A 342 43.62 17.25 -0.73
N ASN A 343 44.30 17.75 -1.76
CA ASN A 343 45.08 19.00 -1.73
C ASN A 343 46.06 19.11 -0.51
N GLY A 344 46.78 18.03 -0.19
CA GLY A 344 47.71 17.95 0.91
C GLY A 344 47.11 17.62 2.29
N HIS A 345 45.79 17.43 2.36
CA HIS A 345 45.08 17.03 3.58
C HIS A 345 44.74 15.53 3.55
N SER A 346 45.01 14.81 4.63
CA SER A 346 44.73 13.38 4.79
C SER A 346 43.82 13.06 5.97
N THR A 347 43.18 14.07 6.57
CA THR A 347 42.28 13.92 7.71
C THR A 347 40.97 14.69 7.49
N PHE A 348 39.89 14.04 7.79
CA PHE A 348 38.53 14.63 7.81
C PHE A 348 37.71 13.89 8.87
N ASP A 349 36.93 14.61 9.66
CA ASP A 349 36.04 14.01 10.64
C ASP A 349 34.75 13.55 9.95
N SER A 350 34.54 12.24 9.83
CA SER A 350 33.38 11.68 9.15
C SER A 350 32.02 12.06 9.78
N SER A 351 32.02 12.51 11.03
CA SER A 351 30.82 13.07 11.66
C SER A 351 30.40 14.44 11.09
N GLN A 352 31.24 15.05 10.28
CA GLN A 352 30.98 16.34 9.61
C GLN A 352 30.54 16.19 8.15
N LEU A 353 30.39 14.95 7.65
CA LEU A 353 29.85 14.70 6.31
C LEU A 353 28.48 15.37 6.19
N ASN A 354 28.25 16.06 5.06
CA ASN A 354 27.05 16.86 4.80
C ASN A 354 26.42 16.49 3.45
N GLU A 355 26.07 15.23 3.31
CA GLU A 355 25.34 14.72 2.15
C GLU A 355 23.84 14.97 2.30
N THR A 356 23.16 15.34 1.21
CA THR A 356 21.73 15.59 1.23
C THR A 356 21.03 15.04 -0.02
N GLN A 357 19.77 14.66 0.13
CA GLN A 357 18.91 14.29 -1.00
C GLN A 357 17.60 15.05 -0.99
N SER A 358 17.15 15.50 -2.15
CA SER A 358 15.82 16.06 -2.35
C SER A 358 15.05 15.27 -3.37
N GLU A 359 13.76 15.03 -3.08
CA GLU A 359 12.86 14.26 -3.92
C GLU A 359 11.59 15.05 -4.19
N LEU A 360 11.08 14.93 -5.41
CA LEU A 360 9.80 15.49 -5.83
C LEU A 360 9.05 14.47 -6.66
N ASN A 361 7.80 14.23 -6.33
CA ASN A 361 6.92 13.41 -7.14
C ASN A 361 5.56 14.09 -7.28
N ASN A 362 5.14 14.37 -8.51
CA ASN A 362 3.86 14.97 -8.86
C ASN A 362 3.15 14.09 -9.87
N PHE A 363 1.89 13.82 -9.68
CA PHE A 363 1.09 13.08 -10.65
C PHE A 363 -0.32 13.65 -10.77
N ALA A 364 -0.93 13.45 -11.93
CA ALA A 364 -2.34 13.73 -12.16
C ALA A 364 -2.94 12.72 -13.13
N ALA A 365 -4.22 12.42 -12.96
CA ALA A 365 -5.00 11.60 -13.88
C ALA A 365 -6.41 12.16 -14.07
N LEU A 366 -6.81 12.34 -15.31
CA LEU A 366 -8.16 12.71 -15.70
C LEU A 366 -8.87 11.47 -16.25
N ALA A 367 -9.95 11.04 -15.63
CA ALA A 367 -10.67 9.84 -16.00
C ALA A 367 -12.14 10.12 -16.36
N LEU A 368 -12.60 9.52 -17.44
CA LEU A 368 -14.01 9.38 -17.79
C LEU A 368 -14.45 7.96 -17.45
N GLN A 369 -15.44 7.82 -16.60
CA GLN A 369 -16.02 6.55 -16.20
C GLN A 369 -17.49 6.51 -16.58
N GLY A 370 -17.95 5.35 -17.06
CA GLY A 370 -19.34 5.18 -17.41
C GLY A 370 -19.82 3.74 -17.31
N THR A 371 -21.14 3.61 -17.27
CA THR A 371 -21.87 2.32 -17.35
C THR A 371 -23.09 2.48 -18.24
N ASN A 372 -23.50 1.42 -18.93
CA ASN A 372 -24.78 1.42 -19.63
C ASN A 372 -25.95 0.91 -18.77
N GLY A 373 -25.73 0.83 -17.45
CA GLY A 373 -26.74 0.39 -16.49
C GLY A 373 -26.75 -1.11 -16.21
N GLY A 374 -25.76 -1.87 -16.69
CA GLY A 374 -25.66 -3.29 -16.35
C GLY A 374 -24.67 -4.12 -17.16
N ALA A 375 -24.70 -4.04 -18.48
CA ALA A 375 -23.89 -4.92 -19.32
C ALA A 375 -22.45 -4.42 -19.55
N LEU A 376 -22.24 -3.12 -19.67
CA LEU A 376 -20.93 -2.54 -20.00
C LEU A 376 -20.52 -1.47 -19.00
N ASP A 377 -19.34 -1.63 -18.42
CA ASP A 377 -18.64 -0.61 -17.65
C ASP A 377 -17.34 -0.25 -18.37
N TYR A 378 -16.94 1.03 -18.30
CA TYR A 378 -15.71 1.49 -18.93
C TYR A 378 -15.02 2.60 -18.12
N GLN A 379 -13.72 2.68 -18.26
CA GLN A 379 -12.87 3.79 -17.79
C GLN A 379 -11.88 4.17 -18.87
N VAL A 380 -11.78 5.46 -19.19
CA VAL A 380 -10.73 6.04 -20.03
C VAL A 380 -9.99 7.06 -19.18
N ALA A 381 -8.70 6.88 -19.00
CA ALA A 381 -7.88 7.75 -18.19
C ALA A 381 -6.68 8.27 -18.98
N PHE A 382 -6.40 9.58 -18.86
CA PHE A 382 -5.15 10.21 -19.23
C PHE A 382 -4.38 10.48 -17.94
N PHE A 383 -3.10 10.15 -17.91
CA PHE A 383 -2.27 10.38 -16.74
C PHE A 383 -0.95 11.03 -17.11
N THR A 384 -0.41 11.76 -16.15
CA THR A 384 0.93 12.35 -16.20
C THR A 384 1.60 12.21 -14.84
N ARG A 385 2.92 12.03 -14.83
CA ARG A 385 3.76 12.07 -13.65
C ARG A 385 5.09 12.73 -13.97
N TYR A 386 5.54 13.57 -13.05
CA TYR A 386 6.91 14.09 -12.99
C TYR A 386 7.55 13.68 -11.68
N THR A 387 8.71 13.05 -11.73
CA THR A 387 9.52 12.71 -10.56
C THR A 387 10.93 13.23 -10.73
N ARG A 388 11.58 13.57 -9.62
CA ARG A 388 12.96 14.05 -9.57
C ARG A 388 13.61 13.61 -8.27
N THR A 389 14.85 13.13 -8.37
CA THR A 389 15.76 12.93 -7.25
C THR A 389 17.02 13.73 -7.52
N LYS A 390 17.50 14.45 -6.51
CA LYS A 390 18.77 15.16 -6.55
C LYS A 390 19.56 14.83 -5.28
N PHE A 391 20.70 14.18 -5.44
CA PHE A 391 21.69 13.94 -4.42
C PHE A 391 22.80 15.01 -4.51
N ASN A 392 23.18 15.59 -3.37
CA ASN A 392 24.31 16.50 -3.24
C ASN A 392 25.34 15.86 -2.31
N PRO A 393 26.57 15.60 -2.79
CA PRO A 393 27.64 15.03 -2.01
C PRO A 393 28.22 16.05 -1.03
N ASP A 394 28.97 15.59 -0.02
CA ASP A 394 29.97 16.40 0.64
C ASP A 394 31.21 16.50 -0.26
N PRO A 395 31.53 17.68 -0.82
CA PRO A 395 32.59 17.79 -1.84
C PRO A 395 33.99 17.54 -1.33
N ILE A 396 34.21 17.47 -0.01
CA ILE A 396 35.50 17.19 0.63
C ILE A 396 35.48 15.77 1.21
N GLY A 397 34.49 15.47 2.03
CA GLY A 397 34.41 14.19 2.74
C GLY A 397 34.27 13.02 1.78
N ASP A 398 33.37 13.07 0.81
CA ASP A 398 33.17 11.99 -0.15
C ASP A 398 34.43 11.71 -0.99
N LEU A 399 35.14 12.72 -1.43
CA LEU A 399 36.43 12.54 -2.08
C LEU A 399 37.44 11.86 -1.16
N MET A 400 37.49 12.24 0.11
CA MET A 400 38.48 11.69 1.06
C MET A 400 38.12 10.27 1.51
N PHE A 401 36.85 9.92 1.68
CA PHE A 401 36.45 8.58 2.10
C PHE A 401 36.22 7.62 0.93
N ASN A 402 35.56 8.07 -0.13
CA ASN A 402 35.10 7.25 -1.23
C ASN A 402 35.93 7.42 -2.53
N GLY A 403 36.77 8.46 -2.63
CA GLY A 403 37.51 8.80 -3.84
C GLY A 403 36.64 9.40 -4.94
N VAL A 404 35.36 9.66 -4.66
CA VAL A 404 34.38 10.19 -5.60
C VAL A 404 33.36 11.04 -4.85
N ALA A 405 33.08 12.23 -5.38
CA ALA A 405 31.95 13.05 -4.95
C ALA A 405 31.06 13.34 -6.16
N SER A 406 29.86 12.77 -6.18
CA SER A 406 28.94 12.80 -7.31
C SER A 406 27.70 13.62 -7.00
N GLU A 407 27.51 14.76 -7.66
CA GLU A 407 26.24 15.47 -7.68
C GLU A 407 25.35 14.80 -8.72
N ASP A 408 24.35 14.04 -8.28
CA ASP A 408 23.48 13.27 -9.14
C ASP A 408 22.08 13.88 -9.23
N PHE A 409 21.64 14.11 -10.47
CA PHE A 409 20.31 14.58 -10.77
C PHE A 409 19.61 13.60 -11.71
N HIS A 410 18.50 13.06 -11.26
CA HIS A 410 17.63 12.21 -12.07
C HIS A 410 16.23 12.80 -12.12
N SER A 411 15.61 12.83 -13.30
CA SER A 411 14.20 13.15 -13.44
C SER A 411 13.54 12.27 -14.49
N ASN A 412 12.25 12.00 -14.31
CA ASN A 412 11.43 11.26 -15.27
C ASN A 412 10.05 11.92 -15.40
N THR A 413 9.63 12.13 -16.66
CA THR A 413 8.28 12.55 -17.00
C THR A 413 7.58 11.42 -17.73
N ALA A 414 6.50 10.89 -17.16
CA ALA A 414 5.67 9.86 -17.76
C ALA A 414 4.31 10.43 -18.15
N ASN A 415 3.85 10.16 -19.38
CA ASN A 415 2.53 10.54 -19.87
C ASN A 415 1.88 9.34 -20.53
N GLY A 416 0.57 9.14 -20.34
CA GLY A 416 -0.06 8.00 -20.95
C GLY A 416 -1.59 7.99 -20.96
N VAL A 417 -2.10 6.92 -21.54
CA VAL A 417 -3.54 6.63 -21.68
C VAL A 417 -3.79 5.20 -21.24
N GLN A 418 -4.82 5.03 -20.46
CA GLN A 418 -5.34 3.72 -20.05
C GLN A 418 -6.82 3.64 -20.39
N VAL A 419 -7.24 2.54 -21.01
CA VAL A 419 -8.64 2.24 -21.28
C VAL A 419 -8.92 0.84 -20.76
N ASP A 420 -9.93 0.72 -19.92
CA ASP A 420 -10.41 -0.56 -19.41
C ASP A 420 -11.91 -0.68 -19.61
N THR A 421 -12.37 -1.85 -20.05
CA THR A 421 -13.77 -2.16 -20.20
C THR A 421 -14.11 -3.49 -19.56
N THR A 422 -15.31 -3.59 -19.01
CA THR A 422 -15.91 -4.84 -18.53
C THR A 422 -17.27 -5.01 -19.20
N TRP A 423 -17.41 -6.07 -19.94
CA TRP A 423 -18.62 -6.43 -20.62
C TRP A 423 -19.20 -7.72 -20.06
N ARG A 424 -20.32 -7.64 -19.36
CA ARG A 424 -21.11 -8.78 -18.88
C ARG A 424 -22.00 -9.26 -20.02
N ILE A 425 -21.52 -10.23 -20.81
CA ILE A 425 -22.21 -10.77 -21.99
C ILE A 425 -23.49 -11.50 -21.57
N ASN A 426 -23.37 -12.26 -20.48
CA ASN A 426 -24.47 -12.98 -19.84
C ASN A 426 -24.07 -13.34 -18.39
N ASP A 427 -24.87 -14.11 -17.67
CA ASP A 427 -24.64 -14.49 -16.28
C ASP A 427 -23.37 -15.34 -16.08
N SER A 428 -22.89 -16.00 -17.16
CA SER A 428 -21.72 -16.88 -17.12
C SER A 428 -20.44 -16.24 -17.64
N HIS A 429 -20.50 -15.21 -18.49
CA HIS A 429 -19.35 -14.64 -19.16
C HIS A 429 -19.20 -13.15 -18.88
N THR A 430 -18.06 -12.78 -18.30
CA THR A 430 -17.64 -11.39 -18.11
C THR A 430 -16.31 -11.15 -18.82
N VAL A 431 -16.38 -10.51 -19.98
CA VAL A 431 -15.20 -10.19 -20.79
C VAL A 431 -14.63 -8.84 -20.35
N ARG A 432 -13.31 -8.78 -20.13
CA ARG A 432 -12.57 -7.54 -19.87
C ARG A 432 -11.54 -7.33 -20.93
N THR A 433 -11.44 -6.08 -21.42
CA THR A 433 -10.41 -5.68 -22.38
C THR A 433 -9.82 -4.35 -21.98
N GLY A 434 -8.57 -4.12 -22.37
CA GLY A 434 -7.96 -2.82 -22.13
C GLY A 434 -6.74 -2.57 -22.99
N VAL A 435 -6.42 -1.29 -23.07
CA VAL A 435 -5.25 -0.75 -23.78
C VAL A 435 -4.49 0.16 -22.82
N PHE A 436 -3.18 0.06 -22.84
CA PHE A 436 -2.30 0.96 -22.10
C PHE A 436 -1.19 1.46 -23.04
N PHE A 437 -0.96 2.76 -22.97
CA PHE A 437 0.15 3.43 -23.65
C PHE A 437 0.83 4.37 -22.66
N GLN A 438 2.16 4.34 -22.61
CA GLN A 438 2.96 5.24 -21.79
C GLN A 438 4.19 5.69 -22.59
N GLN A 439 4.50 6.98 -22.53
CA GLN A 439 5.74 7.58 -22.95
C GLN A 439 6.46 8.07 -21.69
N GLU A 440 7.72 7.74 -21.58
CA GLU A 440 8.61 8.23 -20.52
C GLU A 440 9.77 9.01 -21.12
N HIS A 441 10.17 10.07 -20.42
CA HIS A 441 11.37 10.85 -20.75
C HIS A 441 12.22 11.01 -19.49
N ALA A 442 13.31 10.26 -19.43
CA ALA A 442 14.28 10.29 -18.35
C ALA A 442 15.45 11.22 -18.70
N ILE A 443 15.92 11.96 -17.69
CA ILE A 443 17.10 12.81 -17.75
C ILE A 443 18.03 12.41 -16.60
N PHE A 444 19.29 12.21 -16.92
CA PHE A 444 20.39 12.01 -15.99
C PHE A 444 21.38 13.14 -16.19
N ASP A 445 21.76 13.83 -15.11
CA ASP A 445 22.73 14.93 -15.18
C ASP A 445 23.62 14.85 -13.93
N ASN A 446 24.80 14.23 -14.11
CA ASN A 446 25.70 13.91 -13.04
C ASN A 446 27.02 14.69 -13.21
N ASN A 447 27.44 15.39 -12.15
CA ASN A 447 28.70 16.09 -12.07
C ASN A 447 29.57 15.41 -11.00
N VAL A 448 30.61 14.71 -11.44
CA VAL A 448 31.38 13.78 -10.62
C VAL A 448 32.80 14.26 -10.47
N SER A 449 33.21 14.53 -9.22
CA SER A 449 34.60 14.81 -8.87
C SER A 449 35.31 13.51 -8.50
N VAL A 450 36.48 13.25 -9.08
CA VAL A 450 37.29 12.04 -8.87
C VAL A 450 38.77 12.37 -8.85
N PHE A 451 39.59 11.45 -8.35
CA PHE A 451 41.05 11.55 -8.50
C PHE A 451 41.56 10.71 -9.68
N PRO A 452 42.70 11.09 -10.26
CA PRO A 452 43.45 10.18 -11.12
C PRO A 452 43.91 8.95 -10.35
N ALA A 453 43.73 7.77 -10.93
CA ALA A 453 44.11 6.50 -10.30
C ALA A 453 44.87 5.58 -11.27
N ASP A 454 45.63 4.64 -10.72
CA ASP A 454 46.24 3.55 -11.49
C ASP A 454 45.19 2.45 -11.82
N ALA A 455 45.67 1.39 -12.48
CA ALA A 455 44.79 0.29 -12.88
C ALA A 455 44.19 -0.50 -11.69
N ASP A 456 44.76 -0.38 -10.50
CA ASP A 456 44.29 -1.01 -9.26
C ASP A 456 43.37 -0.05 -8.44
N GLY A 457 43.10 1.16 -8.95
CA GLY A 457 42.28 2.17 -8.28
C GLY A 457 43.00 3.00 -7.23
N ASN A 458 44.34 2.86 -7.11
CA ASN A 458 45.11 3.65 -6.15
C ASN A 458 45.28 5.10 -6.66
N GLN A 459 45.07 6.06 -5.77
CA GLN A 459 45.19 7.48 -6.05
C GLN A 459 46.62 7.86 -6.54
N LEU A 460 46.71 8.49 -7.72
CA LEU A 460 47.97 8.98 -8.27
C LEU A 460 48.21 10.47 -8.00
N SER A 461 47.18 11.24 -7.74
CA SER A 461 47.27 12.67 -7.41
C SER A 461 46.17 13.01 -6.40
N ASP A 462 46.49 13.91 -5.44
CA ASP A 462 45.52 14.44 -4.46
C ASP A 462 44.72 15.66 -4.97
N VAL A 463 44.91 16.01 -6.25
CA VAL A 463 44.15 17.06 -6.92
C VAL A 463 43.04 16.42 -7.79
N PRO A 464 41.79 16.61 -7.40
CA PRO A 464 40.67 16.04 -8.13
C PRO A 464 40.38 16.78 -9.44
N PHE A 465 39.62 16.13 -10.32
CA PHE A 465 39.07 16.75 -11.53
C PHE A 465 37.60 16.30 -11.71
N ASN A 466 36.85 17.08 -12.51
CA ASN A 466 35.44 16.82 -12.73
C ASN A 466 35.18 16.08 -14.06
N ILE A 467 34.25 15.13 -13.98
CA ILE A 467 33.67 14.43 -15.14
C ILE A 467 32.18 14.77 -15.17
N GLN A 468 31.72 15.32 -16.32
CA GLN A 468 30.29 15.49 -16.54
C GLN A 468 29.76 14.31 -17.37
N ASP A 469 28.73 13.67 -16.81
CA ASP A 469 28.07 12.54 -17.45
C ASP A 469 26.55 12.79 -17.47
N SER A 470 26.11 13.40 -18.60
CA SER A 470 24.71 13.78 -18.80
C SER A 470 24.12 13.01 -19.97
N SER A 471 22.92 12.51 -19.80
CA SER A 471 22.17 11.81 -20.84
C SER A 471 20.67 12.02 -20.71
N SER A 472 19.94 11.79 -21.80
CA SER A 472 18.48 11.73 -21.78
C SER A 472 17.97 10.66 -22.73
N LYS A 473 16.84 10.06 -22.39
CA LYS A 473 16.22 9.02 -23.20
C LYS A 473 14.70 9.13 -23.14
N THR A 474 14.05 8.90 -24.28
CA THR A 474 12.60 8.71 -24.35
C THR A 474 12.31 7.24 -24.63
N GLY A 475 11.42 6.66 -23.85
CA GLY A 475 10.94 5.29 -23.95
C GLY A 475 9.44 5.19 -24.11
N TYR A 476 8.96 4.05 -24.57
CA TYR A 476 7.55 3.79 -24.81
C TYR A 476 7.17 2.40 -24.33
N LEU A 477 6.03 2.32 -23.64
CA LEU A 477 5.36 1.07 -23.25
C LEU A 477 3.97 0.99 -23.92
N TYR A 478 3.68 -0.18 -24.45
CA TYR A 478 2.38 -0.48 -25.06
C TYR A 478 1.86 -1.79 -24.52
N SER A 479 0.59 -1.86 -24.18
CA SER A 479 -0.07 -3.14 -23.96
C SER A 479 -1.51 -3.19 -24.38
N LEU A 480 -1.94 -4.41 -24.71
CA LEU A 480 -3.29 -4.78 -25.03
C LEU A 480 -3.61 -6.06 -24.28
N TYR A 481 -4.78 -6.14 -23.64
CA TYR A 481 -5.24 -7.39 -23.04
C TYR A 481 -6.71 -7.68 -23.37
N ALA A 482 -7.03 -8.97 -23.34
CA ALA A 482 -8.40 -9.47 -23.33
C ALA A 482 -8.47 -10.70 -22.43
N GLN A 483 -9.51 -10.78 -21.61
CA GLN A 483 -9.75 -11.90 -20.70
C GLN A 483 -11.23 -12.14 -20.52
N ASP A 484 -11.59 -13.38 -20.24
CA ASP A 484 -12.95 -13.79 -19.87
C ASP A 484 -12.95 -14.46 -18.51
N GLU A 485 -13.87 -14.04 -17.68
CA GLU A 485 -14.23 -14.69 -16.43
C GLU A 485 -15.47 -15.53 -16.72
N TRP A 486 -15.25 -16.85 -16.85
CA TRP A 486 -16.28 -17.83 -17.21
C TRP A 486 -16.73 -18.61 -15.97
N LYS A 487 -17.95 -18.40 -15.54
CA LYS A 487 -18.61 -19.22 -14.53
C LYS A 487 -19.06 -20.53 -15.17
N LEU A 488 -18.20 -21.54 -15.14
CA LEU A 488 -18.47 -22.88 -15.67
C LEU A 488 -19.63 -23.56 -14.94
N THR A 489 -19.70 -23.34 -13.62
CA THR A 489 -20.80 -23.76 -12.73
C THR A 489 -20.94 -22.73 -11.61
N ASP A 490 -21.95 -22.85 -10.75
CA ASP A 490 -22.12 -22.01 -9.56
C ASP A 490 -20.92 -22.10 -8.58
N ARG A 491 -20.06 -23.12 -8.72
CA ARG A 491 -18.91 -23.37 -7.84
C ARG A 491 -17.57 -23.27 -8.51
N LEU A 492 -17.53 -23.20 -9.84
CA LEU A 492 -16.28 -23.23 -10.60
C LEU A 492 -16.23 -22.05 -11.57
N THR A 493 -15.27 -21.17 -11.35
CA THR A 493 -14.96 -20.04 -12.23
C THR A 493 -13.59 -20.24 -12.86
N LEU A 494 -13.51 -20.11 -14.18
CA LEU A 494 -12.29 -20.08 -14.97
C LEU A 494 -12.06 -18.65 -15.45
N ASN A 495 -10.91 -18.07 -15.12
CA ASN A 495 -10.44 -16.81 -15.67
C ASN A 495 -9.32 -17.12 -16.66
N TYR A 496 -9.47 -16.75 -17.93
CA TYR A 496 -8.44 -16.96 -18.93
C TYR A 496 -8.31 -15.74 -19.84
N GLY A 497 -7.09 -15.47 -20.29
CA GLY A 497 -6.84 -14.31 -21.12
C GLY A 497 -5.47 -14.28 -21.74
N LEU A 498 -5.27 -13.29 -22.57
CA LEU A 498 -4.03 -12.97 -23.25
C LEU A 498 -3.69 -11.50 -23.04
N ARG A 499 -2.40 -11.24 -22.84
CA ARG A 499 -1.84 -9.89 -22.82
C ARG A 499 -0.68 -9.82 -23.80
N TYR A 500 -0.64 -8.78 -24.60
CA TYR A 500 0.51 -8.42 -25.42
C TYR A 500 1.15 -7.16 -24.84
N ASP A 501 2.44 -7.25 -24.57
CA ASP A 501 3.25 -6.12 -24.10
C ASP A 501 4.39 -5.85 -25.10
N ARG A 502 4.71 -4.58 -25.30
CA ARG A 502 5.86 -4.11 -26.05
C ARG A 502 6.52 -2.95 -25.32
N MET A 503 7.82 -3.00 -25.19
CA MET A 503 8.66 -1.89 -24.79
C MET A 503 9.59 -1.46 -25.91
N ASP A 504 9.79 -0.15 -26.07
CA ASP A 504 10.81 0.47 -26.90
C ASP A 504 11.52 1.52 -26.03
N GLU A 505 12.56 1.09 -25.34
CA GLU A 505 13.30 1.87 -24.33
C GLU A 505 14.80 1.83 -24.64
N TYR A 506 15.68 1.48 -23.69
CA TYR A 506 17.11 1.22 -23.94
C TYR A 506 17.29 -0.04 -24.80
N THR A 507 16.38 -0.99 -24.70
CA THR A 507 16.24 -2.13 -25.59
C THR A 507 14.79 -2.20 -26.10
N SER A 508 14.55 -2.91 -27.21
CA SER A 508 13.21 -3.16 -27.73
C SER A 508 12.85 -4.62 -27.56
N ALA A 509 11.70 -4.88 -26.98
CA ALA A 509 11.23 -6.24 -26.73
C ALA A 509 9.70 -6.31 -26.69
N SER A 510 9.17 -7.50 -26.96
CA SER A 510 7.73 -7.76 -26.82
C SER A 510 7.46 -9.18 -26.36
N GLN A 511 6.25 -9.41 -25.81
CA GLN A 511 5.81 -10.73 -25.42
C GLN A 511 4.29 -10.87 -25.51
N LEU A 512 3.83 -12.05 -25.92
CA LEU A 512 2.45 -12.51 -25.73
C LEU A 512 2.40 -13.38 -24.46
N SER A 513 1.52 -13.03 -23.52
CA SER A 513 1.48 -13.53 -22.16
C SER A 513 0.13 -14.17 -21.86
N PRO A 514 -0.03 -15.51 -22.00
CA PRO A 514 -1.24 -16.20 -21.57
C PRO A 514 -1.38 -16.21 -20.04
N ARG A 515 -2.63 -16.17 -19.58
CA ARG A 515 -3.05 -16.21 -18.19
C ARG A 515 -4.20 -17.19 -18.03
N VAL A 516 -4.16 -17.98 -16.97
CA VAL A 516 -5.24 -18.90 -16.59
C VAL A 516 -5.34 -18.93 -15.08
N GLY A 517 -6.54 -18.69 -14.55
CA GLY A 517 -6.86 -18.81 -13.13
C GLY A 517 -8.11 -19.64 -12.95
N LEU A 518 -8.15 -20.45 -11.92
CA LEU A 518 -9.27 -21.32 -11.56
C LEU A 518 -9.63 -21.06 -10.10
N VAL A 519 -10.91 -20.83 -9.83
CA VAL A 519 -11.47 -20.72 -8.48
C VAL A 519 -12.57 -21.76 -8.31
N TYR A 520 -12.43 -22.60 -7.28
CA TYR A 520 -13.40 -23.64 -6.98
C TYR A 520 -13.92 -23.54 -5.54
N THR A 521 -15.19 -23.23 -5.40
CA THR A 521 -15.91 -23.23 -4.12
C THR A 521 -16.30 -24.67 -3.76
N LEU A 522 -15.38 -25.36 -3.04
CA LEU A 522 -15.55 -26.76 -2.65
C LEU A 522 -16.74 -26.91 -1.70
N THR A 523 -16.85 -26.02 -0.70
CA THR A 523 -17.97 -25.91 0.21
C THR A 523 -18.30 -24.42 0.43
N SER A 524 -19.38 -24.08 1.14
CA SER A 524 -19.68 -22.68 1.49
C SER A 524 -18.59 -22.01 2.36
N SER A 525 -17.70 -22.78 2.95
CA SER A 525 -16.61 -22.31 3.81
C SER A 525 -15.21 -22.58 3.25
N THR A 526 -15.08 -23.31 2.14
CA THR A 526 -13.77 -23.71 1.57
C THR A 526 -13.70 -23.29 0.10
N THR A 527 -12.72 -22.47 -0.24
CA THR A 527 -12.41 -22.05 -1.61
C THR A 527 -10.98 -22.49 -1.97
N LEU A 528 -10.84 -23.07 -3.14
CA LEU A 528 -9.54 -23.42 -3.74
C LEU A 528 -9.29 -22.49 -4.92
N HIS A 529 -8.04 -22.10 -5.13
CA HIS A 529 -7.63 -21.45 -6.36
C HIS A 529 -6.34 -22.08 -6.90
N ALA A 530 -6.18 -21.98 -8.22
CA ALA A 530 -4.94 -22.35 -8.90
C ALA A 530 -4.74 -21.39 -10.08
N GLY A 531 -3.50 -21.05 -10.38
CA GLY A 531 -3.20 -20.08 -11.41
C GLY A 531 -1.90 -20.39 -12.17
N TYR A 532 -1.89 -19.96 -13.43
CA TYR A 532 -0.72 -19.86 -14.27
C TYR A 532 -0.68 -18.51 -14.96
N ALA A 533 0.48 -17.86 -14.91
CA ALA A 533 0.72 -16.61 -15.60
C ALA A 533 2.09 -16.61 -16.30
N ARG A 534 2.14 -16.13 -17.53
CA ARG A 534 3.39 -15.73 -18.16
C ARG A 534 3.54 -14.23 -18.01
N TYR A 535 4.69 -13.75 -17.48
CA TYR A 535 4.92 -12.34 -17.20
C TYR A 535 6.01 -11.75 -18.09
N PHE A 536 5.87 -10.45 -18.35
CA PHE A 536 6.82 -9.59 -19.00
C PHE A 536 7.00 -8.34 -18.15
N THR A 537 8.22 -8.13 -17.63
CA THR A 537 8.54 -7.05 -16.73
C THR A 537 9.66 -6.21 -17.33
N PRO A 538 9.37 -5.00 -17.87
CA PRO A 538 10.39 -4.04 -18.29
C PRO A 538 11.28 -3.62 -17.11
N PRO A 539 12.55 -3.31 -17.31
CA PRO A 539 13.37 -2.65 -16.30
C PRO A 539 12.75 -1.30 -15.93
N PRO A 540 12.98 -0.78 -14.71
CA PRO A 540 12.59 0.59 -14.37
C PRO A 540 13.34 1.57 -15.28
N PHE A 541 12.62 2.22 -16.19
CA PHE A 541 13.22 3.03 -17.25
C PHE A 541 14.06 4.20 -16.70
N GLU A 542 13.56 4.80 -15.62
CA GLU A 542 14.17 5.93 -14.91
C GLU A 542 15.43 5.57 -14.11
N LEU A 543 15.67 4.28 -13.90
CA LEU A 543 16.85 3.79 -13.18
C LEU A 543 17.92 3.21 -14.12
N VAL A 544 17.58 2.88 -15.37
CA VAL A 544 18.56 2.35 -16.31
C VAL A 544 19.58 3.45 -16.62
N SER A 545 20.79 3.26 -16.10
CA SER A 545 21.85 4.24 -16.21
C SER A 545 22.22 4.53 -17.66
N GLY A 546 22.24 5.81 -18.00
CA GLY A 546 22.86 6.30 -19.22
C GLY A 546 24.38 6.52 -19.08
N SER A 547 24.96 6.16 -17.94
CA SER A 547 26.36 6.44 -17.60
C SER A 547 27.33 5.79 -18.57
N THR A 548 28.31 6.57 -19.01
CA THR A 548 29.39 6.10 -19.85
C THR A 548 30.55 5.62 -19.00
N ILE A 549 30.55 4.34 -18.65
CA ILE A 549 31.52 3.73 -17.72
C ILE A 549 32.95 4.05 -18.06
N SER A 550 33.30 4.06 -19.34
CA SER A 550 34.65 4.38 -19.82
C SER A 550 35.13 5.81 -19.52
N LYS A 551 34.23 6.74 -19.15
CA LYS A 551 34.66 8.08 -18.68
C LYS A 551 35.40 8.04 -17.36
N PHE A 552 35.20 6.99 -16.60
CA PHE A 552 35.79 6.79 -15.27
C PHE A 552 37.08 5.94 -15.30
N ASP A 553 37.50 5.47 -16.47
CA ASP A 553 38.77 4.73 -16.60
C ASP A 553 39.95 5.60 -16.16
N GLY A 554 40.86 5.02 -15.34
CA GLY A 554 42.00 5.73 -14.76
C GLY A 554 41.63 6.72 -13.65
N THR A 555 40.47 6.53 -13.00
CA THR A 555 40.02 7.32 -11.86
C THR A 555 39.74 6.44 -10.66
N THR A 556 39.59 7.07 -9.46
CA THR A 556 39.20 6.40 -8.24
C THR A 556 37.78 5.84 -8.25
N ASN A 557 36.95 6.18 -9.26
CA ASN A 557 35.62 5.62 -9.48
C ASN A 557 35.58 4.66 -10.69
N GLN A 558 36.74 4.10 -11.11
CA GLN A 558 36.75 3.12 -12.18
C GLN A 558 36.13 1.81 -11.76
N SER A 559 35.36 1.18 -12.66
CA SER A 559 34.86 -0.16 -12.46
C SER A 559 35.96 -1.20 -12.66
N SER A 560 35.99 -2.24 -11.81
CA SER A 560 36.91 -3.38 -11.97
C SER A 560 36.57 -4.25 -13.20
N VAL A 561 35.34 -4.15 -13.72
CA VAL A 561 34.83 -4.83 -14.91
C VAL A 561 34.24 -3.79 -15.84
N THR A 562 34.76 -3.71 -17.08
CA THR A 562 34.30 -2.73 -18.07
C THR A 562 33.13 -3.24 -18.93
N GLN A 563 32.74 -4.51 -18.78
CA GLN A 563 31.60 -5.08 -19.49
C GLN A 563 30.28 -4.47 -19.02
N ASN A 564 29.51 -3.95 -19.99
CA ASN A 564 28.22 -3.31 -19.75
C ASN A 564 27.21 -3.76 -20.81
N ASP A 565 26.68 -4.96 -20.68
CA ASP A 565 25.60 -5.42 -21.56
C ASP A 565 24.27 -4.74 -21.17
N PRO A 566 23.41 -4.44 -22.15
CA PRO A 566 22.13 -3.77 -21.89
C PRO A 566 21.21 -4.55 -20.97
N VAL A 567 20.54 -3.84 -20.06
CA VAL A 567 19.49 -4.40 -19.20
C VAL A 567 18.30 -4.82 -20.06
N LYS A 568 17.77 -6.00 -19.77
CA LYS A 568 16.71 -6.67 -20.54
C LYS A 568 15.43 -6.80 -19.73
N PRO A 569 14.26 -6.88 -20.38
CA PRO A 569 13.02 -7.18 -19.66
C PRO A 569 13.03 -8.62 -19.16
N GLU A 570 12.61 -8.80 -17.91
CA GLU A 570 12.40 -10.12 -17.33
C GLU A 570 11.22 -10.83 -18.00
N ARG A 571 11.36 -12.15 -18.20
CA ARG A 571 10.30 -13.05 -18.64
C ARG A 571 10.16 -14.18 -17.65
N SER A 572 8.93 -14.39 -17.15
CA SER A 572 8.72 -15.45 -16.16
C SER A 572 7.47 -16.28 -16.40
N HIS A 573 7.51 -17.48 -15.88
CA HIS A 573 6.39 -18.41 -15.73
C HIS A 573 6.06 -18.50 -14.24
N TYR A 574 4.84 -18.20 -13.90
CA TYR A 574 4.35 -18.17 -12.54
C TYR A 574 3.23 -19.19 -12.35
N PHE A 575 3.31 -19.95 -11.27
CA PHE A 575 2.30 -20.93 -10.85
C PHE A 575 1.95 -20.68 -9.40
N ASP A 576 0.67 -20.72 -9.07
CA ASP A 576 0.21 -20.71 -7.69
C ASP A 576 -0.93 -21.70 -7.45
N LEU A 577 -1.12 -22.04 -6.18
CA LEU A 577 -2.17 -22.89 -5.68
C LEU A 577 -2.48 -22.48 -4.25
N GLY A 578 -3.75 -22.25 -3.93
CA GLY A 578 -4.13 -21.85 -2.59
C GLY A 578 -5.47 -22.40 -2.15
N ILE A 579 -5.67 -22.35 -0.84
CA ILE A 579 -6.89 -22.70 -0.15
C ILE A 579 -7.26 -21.62 0.87
N THR A 580 -8.51 -21.22 0.88
CA THR A 580 -9.08 -20.38 1.93
C THR A 580 -10.17 -21.16 2.66
N GLN A 581 -10.09 -21.21 4.00
CA GLN A 581 -11.02 -21.93 4.86
C GLN A 581 -11.63 -20.98 5.90
N LYS A 582 -12.94 -20.86 5.90
CA LYS A 582 -13.68 -20.20 6.99
C LYS A 582 -14.02 -21.20 8.07
N LEU A 583 -13.68 -20.90 9.32
CA LEU A 583 -14.02 -21.69 10.51
C LEU A 583 -15.05 -20.91 11.34
N GLY A 584 -16.31 -21.11 11.03
CA GLY A 584 -17.40 -20.31 11.56
C GLY A 584 -17.38 -18.87 11.03
N PRO A 585 -18.04 -17.92 11.70
CA PRO A 585 -18.13 -16.52 11.28
C PRO A 585 -16.86 -15.70 11.63
N ALA A 586 -16.06 -16.16 12.61
CA ALA A 586 -15.01 -15.37 13.21
C ALA A 586 -13.62 -15.61 12.64
N VAL A 587 -13.32 -16.80 12.09
CA VAL A 587 -11.97 -17.18 11.68
C VAL A 587 -11.91 -17.47 10.20
N THR A 588 -10.91 -16.89 9.53
CA THR A 588 -10.55 -17.22 8.14
C THR A 588 -9.09 -17.60 8.09
N LEU A 589 -8.80 -18.77 7.51
CA LEU A 589 -7.44 -19.27 7.28
C LEU A 589 -7.15 -19.29 5.78
N GLY A 590 -5.93 -18.98 5.39
CA GLY A 590 -5.41 -19.07 4.03
C GLY A 590 -4.09 -19.83 4.01
N LEU A 591 -3.87 -20.61 2.96
CA LEU A 591 -2.59 -21.24 2.66
C LEU A 591 -2.35 -21.18 1.17
N ASP A 592 -1.24 -20.58 0.76
CA ASP A 592 -0.84 -20.40 -0.62
C ASP A 592 0.56 -20.97 -0.86
N ALA A 593 0.78 -21.57 -2.01
CA ALA A 593 2.07 -22.05 -2.46
C ALA A 593 2.32 -21.56 -3.89
N TYR A 594 3.52 -21.07 -4.15
CA TYR A 594 3.87 -20.49 -5.44
C TYR A 594 5.24 -20.92 -5.95
N TYR A 595 5.40 -20.88 -7.26
CA TYR A 595 6.66 -21.12 -7.96
C TYR A 595 6.76 -20.19 -9.18
N LYS A 596 7.83 -19.39 -9.25
CA LYS A 596 8.19 -18.54 -10.38
C LYS A 596 9.54 -18.95 -10.96
N LYS A 597 9.61 -19.10 -12.28
CA LYS A 597 10.85 -19.33 -13.02
C LYS A 597 11.05 -18.16 -13.98
N SER A 598 12.19 -17.47 -13.86
CA SER A 598 12.53 -16.30 -14.66
C SER A 598 13.71 -16.53 -15.58
N THR A 599 13.68 -15.86 -16.71
CA THR A 599 14.83 -15.56 -17.60
C THR A 599 15.05 -14.05 -17.58
N ASP A 600 16.33 -13.64 -17.57
CA ASP A 600 16.72 -12.23 -17.41
C ASP A 600 16.06 -11.61 -16.18
N LEU A 601 16.11 -12.32 -15.02
CA LEU A 601 15.56 -11.85 -13.74
C LEU A 601 16.14 -10.47 -13.41
N LEU A 602 15.27 -9.49 -13.21
CA LEU A 602 15.64 -8.14 -12.80
C LEU A 602 15.98 -8.09 -11.32
N ASP A 603 17.05 -7.39 -11.02
CA ASP A 603 17.43 -7.00 -9.66
C ASP A 603 18.12 -5.62 -9.72
N GLU A 604 18.41 -5.01 -8.59
CA GLU A 604 18.99 -3.68 -8.49
C GLU A 604 20.26 -3.70 -7.67
N GLY A 605 21.25 -2.91 -8.13
CA GLY A 605 22.50 -2.63 -7.44
C GLY A 605 22.77 -1.15 -7.40
N GLN A 606 23.89 -0.75 -6.82
CA GLN A 606 24.34 0.63 -6.75
C GLN A 606 25.70 0.76 -7.39
N PHE A 607 25.90 1.80 -8.20
CA PHE A 607 27.19 2.18 -8.74
C PHE A 607 27.60 3.56 -8.20
N GLY A 608 28.84 3.63 -7.64
CA GLY A 608 29.36 4.84 -7.03
C GLY A 608 28.87 5.05 -5.60
N SER A 609 29.12 6.24 -5.05
CA SER A 609 28.76 6.61 -3.68
C SER A 609 27.36 7.17 -3.54
N ALA A 610 26.72 7.59 -4.64
CA ALA A 610 25.36 8.08 -4.62
C ALA A 610 24.36 6.93 -4.37
N LEU A 611 23.31 7.19 -3.54
CA LEU A 611 22.29 6.22 -3.22
C LEU A 611 21.25 6.11 -4.35
N ILE A 612 21.73 5.90 -5.57
CA ILE A 612 20.94 5.73 -6.78
C ILE A 612 21.12 4.31 -7.29
N TYR A 613 20.01 3.61 -7.45
CA TYR A 613 20.01 2.23 -7.88
C TYR A 613 20.19 2.10 -9.39
N ALA A 614 20.86 1.03 -9.81
CA ALA A 614 21.02 0.66 -11.20
C ALA A 614 20.52 -0.79 -11.41
N PRO A 615 19.53 -1.02 -12.28
CA PRO A 615 19.04 -2.37 -12.52
C PRO A 615 20.06 -3.20 -13.30
N PHE A 616 20.05 -4.51 -13.04
CA PHE A 616 20.81 -5.52 -13.75
C PHE A 616 19.99 -6.80 -13.91
N ASN A 617 20.50 -7.76 -14.67
CA ASN A 617 19.84 -9.05 -14.84
C ASN A 617 20.69 -10.21 -14.38
N TYR A 618 20.07 -11.14 -13.64
CA TYR A 618 20.50 -12.54 -13.65
C TYR A 618 19.91 -13.26 -14.87
N GLN A 619 20.72 -14.01 -15.61
CA GLN A 619 20.24 -14.79 -16.76
C GLN A 619 19.11 -15.75 -16.38
N TYR A 620 19.20 -16.33 -15.19
CA TYR A 620 18.20 -17.26 -14.65
C TYR A 620 17.79 -16.85 -13.26
N GLY A 621 16.47 -16.91 -13.01
CA GLY A 621 15.86 -16.67 -11.72
C GLY A 621 14.89 -17.77 -11.30
N ARG A 622 14.73 -17.96 -10.00
CA ARG A 622 13.66 -18.77 -9.41
C ARG A 622 13.22 -18.21 -8.06
N THR A 623 11.91 -18.14 -7.88
CA THR A 623 11.30 -17.70 -6.62
C THR A 623 10.20 -18.70 -6.25
N TYR A 624 10.19 -19.19 -5.02
CA TYR A 624 9.16 -20.13 -4.55
C TYR A 624 8.97 -20.04 -3.05
N GLY A 625 7.77 -20.39 -2.61
CA GLY A 625 7.46 -20.34 -1.20
C GLY A 625 6.06 -20.83 -0.85
N VAL A 626 5.76 -20.67 0.44
CA VAL A 626 4.46 -20.98 1.04
C VAL A 626 4.09 -19.85 2.00
N GLU A 627 2.83 -19.40 1.94
CA GLU A 627 2.28 -18.34 2.77
C GLU A 627 1.08 -18.88 3.54
N PHE A 628 1.02 -18.57 4.83
CA PHE A 628 -0.10 -18.89 5.70
C PHE A 628 -0.67 -17.60 6.28
N THR A 629 -2.00 -17.48 6.27
CA THR A 629 -2.72 -16.37 6.87
C THR A 629 -3.80 -16.88 7.83
N ALA A 630 -3.98 -16.18 8.93
CA ALA A 630 -5.07 -16.40 9.86
C ALA A 630 -5.65 -15.06 10.31
N ASN A 631 -6.94 -14.87 10.09
CA ASN A 631 -7.66 -13.68 10.50
C ASN A 631 -8.77 -14.06 11.46
N TYR A 632 -8.86 -13.34 12.56
CA TYR A 632 -9.91 -13.47 13.56
C TYR A 632 -10.63 -12.13 13.74
N LYS A 633 -11.97 -12.14 13.70
CA LYS A 633 -12.76 -10.95 13.97
C LYS A 633 -14.07 -11.38 14.64
N GLN A 634 -14.24 -11.02 15.88
CA GLN A 634 -15.48 -11.27 16.62
C GLN A 634 -15.64 -10.22 17.72
N ASP A 635 -16.81 -9.62 17.82
CA ASP A 635 -17.19 -8.61 18.82
C ASP A 635 -16.15 -7.47 18.88
N ASN A 636 -15.49 -7.31 20.00
CA ASN A 636 -14.54 -6.25 20.29
C ASN A 636 -13.08 -6.62 19.95
N LEU A 637 -12.82 -7.83 19.43
CA LEU A 637 -11.48 -8.31 19.15
C LEU A 637 -11.29 -8.59 17.67
N SER A 638 -10.29 -7.98 17.08
CA SER A 638 -9.73 -8.34 15.78
C SER A 638 -8.26 -8.76 15.95
N ALA A 639 -7.82 -9.79 15.22
CA ALA A 639 -6.44 -10.23 15.24
C ALA A 639 -6.08 -10.89 13.91
N TYR A 640 -4.80 -10.85 13.56
CA TYR A 640 -4.26 -11.53 12.39
C TYR A 640 -2.88 -12.12 12.68
N LEU A 641 -2.54 -13.15 11.91
CA LEU A 641 -1.22 -13.77 11.87
C LEU A 641 -0.91 -14.15 10.43
N ASN A 642 0.22 -13.69 9.92
CA ASN A 642 0.75 -14.05 8.62
C ASN A 642 2.14 -14.65 8.78
N LEU A 643 2.40 -15.75 8.08
CA LEU A 643 3.69 -16.44 8.06
C LEU A 643 4.04 -16.73 6.61
N ALA A 644 5.27 -16.48 6.22
CA ALA A 644 5.75 -16.85 4.90
C ALA A 644 7.13 -17.52 4.99
N TYR A 645 7.30 -18.53 4.16
CA TYR A 645 8.59 -19.11 3.83
C TYR A 645 8.83 -18.91 2.34
N SER A 646 9.91 -18.21 1.98
CA SER A 646 10.24 -17.93 0.59
C SER A 646 11.72 -18.17 0.29
N ARG A 647 12.02 -18.38 -1.00
CA ARG A 647 13.37 -18.36 -1.55
C ARG A 647 13.36 -17.63 -2.88
N ALA A 648 14.23 -16.64 -3.02
CA ALA A 648 14.50 -15.92 -4.26
C ALA A 648 15.98 -16.11 -4.60
N GLN A 649 16.27 -16.58 -5.83
CA GLN A 649 17.62 -16.91 -6.24
C GLN A 649 17.85 -16.51 -7.71
N GLY A 650 19.07 -15.98 -7.97
CA GLY A 650 19.58 -15.68 -9.29
C GLY A 650 20.82 -16.48 -9.64
N LYS A 651 21.14 -16.56 -10.92
CA LYS A 651 22.35 -17.19 -11.43
C LYS A 651 22.78 -16.53 -12.72
N ASN A 652 24.09 -16.27 -12.85
CA ASN A 652 24.78 -15.71 -14.01
C ASN A 652 24.30 -14.27 -14.34
N ILE A 653 25.10 -13.27 -14.00
CA ILE A 653 24.86 -11.87 -14.36
C ILE A 653 25.12 -11.70 -15.86
N ASN A 654 24.13 -11.16 -16.61
CA ASN A 654 24.21 -11.00 -18.05
C ASN A 654 23.87 -9.58 -18.56
N SER A 655 23.83 -8.60 -17.67
CA SER A 655 23.73 -7.17 -18.00
C SER A 655 24.32 -6.31 -16.88
N ALA A 656 24.72 -5.10 -17.17
CA ALA A 656 25.30 -4.13 -16.22
C ALA A 656 26.38 -4.74 -15.33
N GLN A 657 27.26 -5.57 -15.89
CA GLN A 657 28.29 -6.34 -15.19
C GLN A 657 29.30 -5.45 -14.47
N PHE A 658 29.42 -4.20 -14.89
CA PHE A 658 30.30 -3.20 -14.26
C PHE A 658 29.99 -2.92 -12.78
N ASN A 659 28.79 -3.30 -12.30
CA ASN A 659 28.41 -3.17 -10.89
C ASN A 659 29.10 -4.21 -9.97
N PHE A 660 29.85 -5.18 -10.54
CA PHE A 660 30.34 -6.35 -9.80
C PHE A 660 31.82 -6.53 -9.93
N GLY A 661 32.45 -7.16 -8.94
CA GLY A 661 33.79 -7.65 -9.02
C GLY A 661 33.93 -8.88 -9.97
N ALA A 662 35.11 -9.04 -10.58
CA ALA A 662 35.35 -10.14 -11.49
C ALA A 662 35.27 -11.52 -10.82
N ASP A 663 35.68 -11.63 -9.57
CA ASP A 663 35.57 -12.85 -8.74
C ASP A 663 34.13 -13.16 -8.37
N GLU A 664 33.31 -12.15 -8.07
CA GLU A 664 31.90 -12.28 -7.79
C GLU A 664 31.14 -12.76 -9.06
N LEU A 665 31.39 -12.13 -10.21
CA LEU A 665 30.82 -12.58 -11.49
C LEU A 665 31.18 -14.04 -11.80
N ALA A 666 32.45 -14.43 -11.57
CA ALA A 666 32.92 -15.80 -11.76
C ALA A 666 32.21 -16.78 -10.84
N TYR A 667 31.97 -16.41 -9.58
CA TYR A 667 31.23 -17.24 -8.63
C TYR A 667 29.75 -17.39 -9.03
N ILE A 668 29.06 -16.26 -9.30
CA ILE A 668 27.63 -16.23 -9.65
C ILE A 668 27.37 -16.95 -10.98
N SER A 669 28.31 -16.96 -11.91
CA SER A 669 28.16 -17.66 -13.20
C SER A 669 27.95 -19.18 -13.02
N ASN A 670 28.52 -19.78 -11.96
CA ASN A 670 28.49 -21.20 -11.69
C ASN A 670 27.52 -21.61 -10.58
N ASN A 671 27.13 -20.67 -9.70
CA ASN A 671 26.34 -20.95 -8.51
C ASN A 671 24.98 -20.23 -8.54
N TRP A 672 23.97 -20.85 -7.96
CA TRP A 672 22.75 -20.16 -7.56
C TRP A 672 23.04 -19.35 -6.30
N VAL A 673 22.86 -18.03 -6.37
CA VAL A 673 22.98 -17.11 -5.24
C VAL A 673 21.60 -16.64 -4.80
N TYR A 674 21.45 -16.27 -3.55
CA TYR A 674 20.23 -15.63 -3.07
C TYR A 674 20.20 -14.17 -3.54
N LEU A 675 19.01 -13.62 -3.80
CA LEU A 675 18.86 -12.20 -3.96
C LEU A 675 19.12 -11.54 -2.59
N ASP A 676 19.59 -10.32 -2.58
CA ASP A 676 19.97 -9.62 -1.33
C ASP A 676 18.81 -9.47 -0.34
N HIS A 677 17.59 -9.32 -0.85
CA HIS A 677 16.37 -9.21 -0.07
C HIS A 677 15.64 -10.55 0.16
N ASP A 678 16.30 -11.70 -0.10
CA ASP A 678 15.78 -13.03 0.27
C ASP A 678 15.72 -13.17 1.78
N GLN A 679 14.60 -12.77 2.37
CA GLN A 679 14.29 -13.03 3.77
C GLN A 679 13.49 -14.32 3.88
N ARG A 680 14.16 -15.40 4.22
CA ARG A 680 13.62 -16.77 4.13
C ARG A 680 12.33 -17.00 4.92
N VAL A 681 12.21 -16.39 6.09
CA VAL A 681 11.02 -16.47 6.93
C VAL A 681 10.61 -15.05 7.31
N THR A 682 9.39 -14.70 7.00
CA THR A 682 8.73 -13.48 7.49
C THR A 682 7.50 -13.84 8.29
N ALA A 683 7.21 -13.09 9.33
CA ALA A 683 5.95 -13.14 10.04
C ALA A 683 5.48 -11.73 10.37
N SER A 684 4.18 -11.52 10.28
CA SER A 684 3.51 -10.32 10.80
C SER A 684 2.27 -10.75 11.59
N PHE A 685 1.96 -10.03 12.64
CA PHE A 685 0.80 -10.31 13.49
C PHE A 685 0.35 -9.04 14.18
N GLY A 686 -0.92 -9.00 14.52
CA GLY A 686 -1.47 -7.87 15.27
C GLY A 686 -2.82 -8.20 15.87
N ALA A 687 -3.22 -7.35 16.80
CA ALA A 687 -4.54 -7.40 17.43
C ALA A 687 -5.00 -5.99 17.82
N ALA A 688 -6.31 -5.78 17.76
CA ALA A 688 -6.99 -4.62 18.32
C ALA A 688 -8.15 -5.08 19.21
N TYR A 689 -8.25 -4.50 20.39
CA TYR A 689 -9.30 -4.79 21.37
C TYR A 689 -10.00 -3.51 21.82
N ASP A 690 -11.29 -3.44 21.56
CA ASP A 690 -12.14 -2.32 21.96
C ASP A 690 -12.70 -2.55 23.35
N PHE A 691 -12.38 -1.65 24.27
CA PHE A 691 -12.91 -1.65 25.62
C PHE A 691 -13.55 -0.29 25.93
N HIS A 692 -14.87 -0.20 25.89
CA HIS A 692 -15.64 1.04 26.01
C HIS A 692 -15.23 2.06 24.93
N GLN A 693 -14.61 3.17 25.34
CA GLN A 693 -14.13 4.24 24.48
C GLN A 693 -12.61 4.16 24.24
N THR A 694 -11.99 3.02 24.57
CA THR A 694 -10.54 2.84 24.44
C THR A 694 -10.26 1.64 23.54
N THR A 695 -9.45 1.83 22.53
CA THR A 695 -8.93 0.73 21.70
C THR A 695 -7.46 0.49 22.04
N PHE A 696 -7.15 -0.73 22.46
CA PHE A 696 -5.78 -1.20 22.64
C PHE A 696 -5.32 -1.89 21.38
N THR A 697 -4.15 -1.51 20.88
CA THR A 697 -3.59 -2.04 19.64
C THR A 697 -2.19 -2.60 19.85
N PHE A 698 -1.89 -3.62 19.08
CA PHE A 698 -0.61 -4.30 19.09
C PHE A 698 -0.31 -4.83 17.69
N ASP A 699 0.88 -4.62 17.19
CA ASP A 699 1.39 -5.30 16.01
C ASP A 699 2.86 -5.70 16.17
N GLY A 700 3.32 -6.57 15.29
CA GLY A 700 4.72 -6.96 15.27
C GLY A 700 5.11 -7.63 13.97
N ILE A 701 6.40 -7.54 13.68
CA ILE A 701 7.04 -8.21 12.55
C ILE A 701 8.22 -9.05 13.03
N VAL A 702 8.45 -10.18 12.35
CA VAL A 702 9.62 -11.04 12.56
C VAL A 702 10.25 -11.33 11.20
N GLY A 703 11.55 -11.13 11.10
CA GLY A 703 12.33 -11.44 9.91
C GLY A 703 13.51 -12.35 10.21
N SER A 704 13.80 -13.28 9.31
CA SER A 704 14.96 -14.18 9.46
C SER A 704 16.30 -13.56 9.11
N GLY A 705 16.33 -12.24 8.84
CA GLY A 705 17.47 -11.49 8.37
C GLY A 705 17.61 -11.52 6.84
N LEU A 706 18.01 -10.40 6.25
CA LEU A 706 18.36 -10.27 4.84
C LEU A 706 19.70 -10.94 4.54
N ARG A 707 20.11 -10.96 3.29
CA ARG A 707 21.37 -11.57 2.87
C ARG A 707 22.54 -10.62 3.11
N SER A 708 23.73 -11.23 3.24
CA SER A 708 24.98 -10.51 3.47
C SER A 708 26.17 -11.31 2.96
N GLY A 709 27.35 -10.70 2.99
CA GLY A 709 28.61 -11.29 2.61
C GLY A 709 28.77 -11.51 1.10
N PHE A 710 29.92 -12.01 0.70
CA PHE A 710 30.28 -12.24 -0.70
C PHE A 710 29.20 -13.02 -1.45
N ALA A 711 28.69 -12.45 -2.53
CA ALA A 711 27.63 -13.01 -3.38
C ALA A 711 26.41 -13.49 -2.55
N ASN A 712 26.03 -12.79 -1.49
CA ASN A 712 24.87 -13.08 -0.63
C ASN A 712 24.88 -14.48 0.00
N THR A 713 26.07 -15.03 0.29
CA THR A 713 26.21 -16.38 0.86
C THR A 713 25.83 -16.45 2.33
N ASP A 714 25.95 -15.36 3.05
CA ASP A 714 25.64 -15.22 4.47
C ASP A 714 24.26 -14.59 4.70
N ARG A 715 23.90 -14.38 5.93
CA ARG A 715 22.65 -13.73 6.33
C ARG A 715 22.80 -13.02 7.66
N LEU A 716 22.05 -11.94 7.83
CA LEU A 716 21.91 -11.20 9.07
C LEU A 716 21.12 -12.00 10.13
N PRO A 717 21.26 -11.64 11.41
CA PRO A 717 20.53 -12.27 12.50
C PRO A 717 19.01 -12.11 12.39
N VAL A 718 18.28 -13.06 13.00
CA VAL A 718 16.82 -12.97 13.16
C VAL A 718 16.47 -11.78 14.04
N TYR A 719 15.45 -11.04 13.63
CA TYR A 719 14.92 -9.91 14.40
C TYR A 719 13.41 -10.01 14.62
N ALA A 720 12.94 -9.30 15.65
CA ALA A 720 11.52 -9.10 15.91
C ALA A 720 11.32 -7.67 16.43
N GLN A 721 10.30 -6.99 15.91
CA GLN A 721 9.86 -5.68 16.37
C GLN A 721 8.43 -5.77 16.84
N PHE A 722 8.11 -5.13 17.96
CA PHE A 722 6.77 -5.11 18.55
C PHE A 722 6.36 -3.66 18.79
N ASN A 723 5.16 -3.31 18.37
CA ASN A 723 4.59 -1.98 18.52
C ASN A 723 3.31 -2.06 19.35
N LEU A 724 3.07 -1.04 20.16
CA LEU A 724 1.89 -0.93 21.02
C LEU A 724 1.20 0.40 20.79
N GLY A 725 -0.10 0.42 20.87
CA GLY A 725 -0.90 1.65 20.79
C GLY A 725 -2.08 1.63 21.73
N VAL A 726 -2.45 2.81 22.19
CA VAL A 726 -3.70 3.06 22.91
C VAL A 726 -4.39 4.25 22.25
N ILE A 727 -5.67 4.07 21.91
CA ILE A 727 -6.50 5.11 21.32
C ILE A 727 -7.65 5.37 22.29
N GLN A 728 -7.80 6.60 22.75
CA GLN A 728 -8.93 7.03 23.55
C GLN A 728 -9.86 7.89 22.71
N HIS A 729 -11.08 7.42 22.52
CA HIS A 729 -12.13 8.15 21.80
C HIS A 729 -12.88 9.07 22.74
N PHE A 730 -13.08 10.31 22.33
CA PHE A 730 -13.85 11.31 23.05
C PHE A 730 -15.00 11.84 22.19
N ASN A 731 -16.12 12.09 22.82
CA ASN A 731 -17.26 12.74 22.19
C ASN A 731 -17.84 13.80 23.14
N GLU A 732 -17.21 14.96 23.15
CA GLU A 732 -17.51 16.03 24.09
C GLU A 732 -18.56 17.00 23.50
N PRO A 733 -19.58 17.40 24.28
CA PRO A 733 -20.68 18.23 23.77
C PRO A 733 -20.25 19.59 23.18
N MET A 734 -19.16 20.18 23.68
CA MET A 734 -18.69 21.50 23.25
C MET A 734 -17.70 21.47 22.10
N ILE A 735 -16.86 20.43 22.06
CA ILE A 735 -15.76 20.32 21.07
C ILE A 735 -15.96 19.18 20.07
N GLY A 736 -17.01 18.36 20.26
CA GLY A 736 -17.33 17.24 19.36
C GLY A 736 -16.38 16.07 19.46
N LYS A 737 -16.29 15.24 18.41
CA LYS A 737 -15.49 14.02 18.38
C LYS A 737 -14.01 14.33 18.20
N PHE A 738 -13.16 13.66 18.99
CA PHE A 738 -11.71 13.63 18.78
C PHE A 738 -11.11 12.36 19.39
N ASP A 739 -9.97 11.95 18.88
CA ASP A 739 -9.21 10.81 19.35
C ASP A 739 -7.87 11.28 19.91
N ALA A 740 -7.44 10.72 21.04
CA ALA A 740 -6.09 10.86 21.55
C ALA A 740 -5.38 9.51 21.43
N ARG A 741 -4.16 9.50 20.94
CA ARG A 741 -3.37 8.30 20.65
C ARG A 741 -2.02 8.35 21.35
N LEU A 742 -1.59 7.21 21.92
CA LEU A 742 -0.25 6.99 22.44
C LEU A 742 0.33 5.75 21.73
N VAL A 743 1.55 5.87 21.22
CA VAL A 743 2.22 4.85 20.40
C VAL A 743 3.59 4.55 20.94
N VAL A 744 3.94 3.28 21.01
CA VAL A 744 5.29 2.79 21.33
C VAL A 744 5.77 1.92 20.17
N ILE A 745 6.82 2.33 19.50
CA ILE A 745 7.48 1.56 18.43
C ILE A 745 8.67 0.81 19.03
N ASN A 746 8.89 -0.42 18.58
CA ASN A 746 9.94 -1.31 19.06
C ASN A 746 9.99 -1.36 20.60
N ALA A 747 8.89 -1.75 21.22
CA ALA A 747 8.68 -1.68 22.68
C ALA A 747 9.75 -2.40 23.52
N PHE A 748 10.44 -3.39 22.96
CA PHE A 748 11.53 -4.11 23.62
C PHE A 748 12.92 -3.57 23.28
N ASN A 749 13.01 -2.48 22.51
CA ASN A 749 14.25 -1.85 22.03
C ASN A 749 15.21 -2.89 21.42
N ARG A 750 14.71 -3.76 20.55
CA ARG A 750 15.56 -4.73 19.86
C ARG A 750 16.41 -3.99 18.83
N VAL A 751 17.70 -3.97 19.02
CA VAL A 751 18.66 -3.47 18.04
C VAL A 751 18.88 -4.57 17.00
N TYR A 752 18.66 -4.27 15.74
CA TYR A 752 18.82 -5.23 14.65
C TYR A 752 19.29 -4.52 13.39
N GLU A 753 20.07 -5.24 12.61
CA GLU A 753 20.62 -4.78 11.35
C GLU A 753 19.72 -5.22 10.20
N LEU A 754 19.36 -4.28 9.33
CA LEU A 754 18.64 -4.52 8.08
C LEU A 754 19.63 -4.84 6.97
N ARG A 755 20.83 -4.24 7.01
CA ARG A 755 21.88 -4.39 6.01
C ARG A 755 23.25 -4.19 6.63
N ASP A 756 24.26 -4.99 6.22
CA ASP A 756 25.65 -4.82 6.67
C ASP A 756 26.56 -4.18 5.60
N GLY A 757 26.02 -3.91 4.41
CA GLY A 757 26.77 -3.30 3.32
C GLY A 757 27.73 -4.24 2.59
N SER A 758 27.69 -5.53 2.81
CA SER A 758 28.65 -6.50 2.26
C SER A 758 28.12 -7.39 1.14
N GLY A 759 26.80 -7.38 0.89
CA GLY A 759 26.15 -8.23 -0.12
C GLY A 759 26.08 -7.57 -1.51
N ILE A 760 25.40 -8.24 -2.42
CA ILE A 760 24.96 -7.67 -3.69
C ILE A 760 23.97 -6.52 -3.39
N GLY A 761 23.98 -5.46 -4.17
CA GLY A 761 23.08 -4.31 -3.99
C GLY A 761 23.74 -3.10 -3.33
N VAL A 762 23.04 -2.43 -2.39
CA VAL A 762 23.55 -1.21 -1.75
C VAL A 762 24.60 -1.50 -0.68
N GLY A 763 25.78 -0.89 -0.78
CA GLY A 763 26.93 -1.11 0.06
C GLY A 763 26.93 -0.41 1.44
N ALA A 764 25.78 0.08 1.94
CA ALA A 764 25.70 0.82 3.22
C ALA A 764 25.11 -0.05 4.33
N PRO A 765 25.72 -0.12 5.54
CA PRO A 765 25.11 -0.77 6.70
C PRO A 765 23.92 0.07 7.18
N GLN A 766 22.87 -0.58 7.70
CA GLN A 766 21.69 0.10 8.22
C GLN A 766 20.98 -0.73 9.29
N TYR A 767 20.46 -0.01 10.30
CA TYR A 767 19.79 -0.57 11.46
C TYR A 767 18.32 -0.17 11.48
N GLY A 768 17.45 -1.09 11.89
CA GLY A 768 16.03 -0.81 12.08
C GLY A 768 15.76 0.17 13.23
N PRO A 769 14.51 0.70 13.31
CA PRO A 769 14.17 1.73 14.29
C PRO A 769 14.34 1.23 15.74
N HIS A 770 14.89 2.08 16.59
CA HIS A 770 14.99 1.89 18.04
C HIS A 770 13.64 2.12 18.74
N PHE A 771 13.65 1.93 20.07
CA PHE A 771 12.51 2.29 20.91
C PHE A 771 12.15 3.77 20.73
N ALA A 772 10.86 4.03 20.42
CA ALA A 772 10.34 5.36 20.23
C ALA A 772 8.92 5.48 20.81
N VAL A 773 8.57 6.67 21.30
CA VAL A 773 7.24 7.00 21.83
C VAL A 773 6.68 8.21 21.12
N TYR A 774 5.43 8.09 20.68
CA TYR A 774 4.70 9.17 20.00
C TYR A 774 3.33 9.38 20.64
N ALA A 775 2.82 10.59 20.51
CA ALA A 775 1.45 10.92 20.88
C ALA A 775 0.79 11.73 19.75
N GLY A 776 -0.51 11.57 19.60
CA GLY A 776 -1.27 12.30 18.59
C GLY A 776 -2.69 12.63 19.04
N VAL A 777 -3.24 13.65 18.43
CA VAL A 777 -4.65 14.04 18.60
C VAL A 777 -5.25 14.31 17.23
N THR A 778 -6.35 13.60 16.93
CA THR A 778 -7.13 13.77 15.72
C THR A 778 -8.48 14.39 16.05
N LYS A 779 -8.81 15.55 15.51
CA LYS A 779 -10.09 16.22 15.65
C LYS A 779 -10.92 16.01 14.38
N TYR A 780 -12.16 15.54 14.55
CA TYR A 780 -13.13 15.35 13.46
C TYR A 780 -14.15 16.50 13.44
N PHE A 781 -14.66 16.88 12.24
CA PHE A 781 -15.67 17.94 12.04
C PHE A 781 -16.62 17.61 10.88
#